data_78026c43813cc896d17021cf7d99d83b
#
_entry.id   78026c43813cc896d17021cf7d99d83b
#
_cell.length_a   1.000
_cell.length_b   1.000
_cell.length_c   1.000
_cell.angle_alpha   90.00
_cell.angle_beta   90.00
_cell.angle_gamma   90.00
#
_symmetry.space_group_name_H-M   'P 1'
#
loop_
_entity.id
_entity.type
_entity.pdbx_description
1 polymer ?
#
loop_
_entity_poly.entity_id
_entity_poly.type
_entity_poly.pdbx_seq_one_letter_code
_entity_poly.pdbx_strand_id
1 'polypeptide(L)'
;MRIAIFIVVSFFSIASHAADFVTIKASNNQPNAQGYGAVEYAYNIGKYEVTNEEYCLFLNSVASHEDPHALFNNLMQQHFMGGIIRSVAAEGYRYICKEGYADRPIVCTTWMSVIRYINWLHYNAANIQNNVPVAQWVNETEGDANHGAYDTRSIPSRRNKEARYWLPNRSEWEKAAYYDGNKWHEHQSAPGANCASPSAGWAVPYPHIAEVGHTKGINGTYDQCGNAAEWVESSRDSDGWKYALGGSAIRPINYTYLGVVEGDVPTKAITTFGFRVCQTTDKNLLTKVAGLPANVQEKVLGGENHLTDKNGTQYVKIGDIGNPGDRVNHFHGSVYYEYAISRTELSNREYCLFLNAVASKSDPYRLYHEEMQNGVTGGITRSKTSKGFIYQCKPNWANRPVTYLAFYDLARYANWMHYDCPTKGVSELGTTEGNATQGAYNTEDFEAVRSGQKSPYETFGKRNTGARFWIPSEDEWYKAAYHDPEKIGNRPYHDYPTRSSDAPTHEQANYMYDNTLCIGEPFFVVPVDSFQNAASYYGTLNQGGNVWEWLEDWQYGTVGCRGLRGGSWSYTAFGLNACNTDPGGIDDRIYVYGGRLCMSLSKEGWQPVEKPLDTTLYQTIQLLSPKRLLLVGASTIAIILCLLAIVIIMLFRKSK
;
A
#
# COMPACT_ATOMS: atom_id res chain seq x y z
N MET A 1 36.84 33.75 -17.63
CA MET A 1 35.51 34.22 -17.95
C MET A 1 34.51 33.32 -17.22
N ARG A 2 34.03 33.74 -16.03
CA ARG A 2 33.07 32.98 -15.21
C ARG A 2 31.68 33.35 -15.69
N ILE A 3 30.94 32.38 -16.24
CA ILE A 3 29.55 32.55 -16.60
C ILE A 3 28.76 32.36 -15.30
N ALA A 4 28.22 33.45 -14.77
CA ALA A 4 27.26 33.42 -13.69
C ALA A 4 25.89 32.99 -14.27
N ILE A 5 25.45 31.80 -13.94
CA ILE A 5 24.09 31.34 -14.22
C ILE A 5 23.20 31.99 -13.16
N PHE A 6 22.45 33.02 -13.56
CA PHE A 6 21.37 33.58 -12.77
C PHE A 6 20.22 32.55 -12.77
N ILE A 7 20.02 31.86 -11.66
CA ILE A 7 18.78 31.14 -11.40
C ILE A 7 17.73 32.18 -11.06
N VAL A 8 16.91 32.55 -12.01
CA VAL A 8 15.68 33.33 -11.78
C VAL A 8 14.73 32.38 -11.07
N VAL A 9 14.66 32.47 -9.75
CA VAL A 9 13.56 31.87 -8.97
C VAL A 9 12.36 32.77 -9.22
N SER A 10 11.56 32.41 -10.21
CA SER A 10 10.25 33.02 -10.42
C SER A 10 9.36 32.63 -9.24
N PHE A 11 9.13 33.55 -8.33
CA PHE A 11 8.02 33.47 -7.38
C PHE A 11 6.73 33.62 -8.15
N PHE A 12 6.20 32.51 -8.69
CA PHE A 12 4.87 32.51 -9.26
C PHE A 12 3.84 32.48 -8.12
N SER A 13 3.08 33.54 -8.03
CA SER A 13 1.89 33.65 -7.23
C SER A 13 0.84 32.66 -7.76
N ILE A 14 0.36 31.75 -6.91
CA ILE A 14 -0.73 30.80 -7.18
C ILE A 14 -2.08 31.57 -7.38
N ALA A 15 -2.03 32.86 -7.51
CA ALA A 15 -3.20 33.73 -7.51
C ALA A 15 -4.07 33.67 -8.78
N SER A 16 -3.79 32.79 -9.78
CA SER A 16 -4.48 33.00 -11.05
C SER A 16 -5.64 32.05 -11.38
N HIS A 17 -5.71 30.79 -10.93
CA HIS A 17 -6.80 29.91 -11.41
C HIS A 17 -7.53 29.12 -10.31
N ALA A 18 -6.91 28.67 -9.24
CA ALA A 18 -7.60 27.98 -8.11
C ALA A 18 -8.62 28.87 -7.37
N ALA A 19 -8.71 30.16 -7.72
CA ALA A 19 -9.59 31.17 -7.13
C ALA A 19 -10.79 31.55 -8.02
N ASP A 20 -10.88 31.10 -9.28
CA ASP A 20 -11.93 31.49 -10.19
C ASP A 20 -13.12 30.54 -10.14
N PHE A 21 -14.08 30.86 -9.28
CA PHE A 21 -15.33 30.13 -9.15
C PHE A 21 -16.51 30.95 -9.72
N VAL A 22 -17.49 30.25 -10.28
CA VAL A 22 -18.79 30.80 -10.64
C VAL A 22 -19.82 30.33 -9.63
N THR A 23 -20.59 31.25 -9.04
CA THR A 23 -21.66 30.91 -8.11
C THR A 23 -22.93 30.49 -8.87
N ILE A 24 -23.33 29.24 -8.71
CA ILE A 24 -24.62 28.73 -9.18
C ILE A 24 -25.63 28.94 -8.06
N LYS A 25 -26.65 29.75 -8.34
CA LYS A 25 -27.65 30.14 -7.32
C LYS A 25 -28.56 28.97 -6.96
N ALA A 26 -29.01 28.96 -5.71
CA ALA A 26 -30.10 28.12 -5.30
C ALA A 26 -31.37 28.46 -6.13
N SER A 27 -32.05 27.43 -6.60
CA SER A 27 -33.33 27.60 -7.29
C SER A 27 -34.16 26.31 -7.16
N ASN A 28 -35.46 26.46 -7.11
CA ASN A 28 -36.39 25.32 -7.14
C ASN A 28 -36.68 24.92 -8.60
N ASN A 29 -35.64 24.81 -9.41
CA ASN A 29 -35.78 24.40 -10.81
C ASN A 29 -36.22 22.94 -10.90
N GLN A 30 -37.09 22.67 -11.86
CA GLN A 30 -37.43 21.28 -12.18
C GLN A 30 -36.20 20.55 -12.78
N PRO A 31 -36.07 19.25 -12.59
CA PRO A 31 -35.03 18.50 -13.27
C PRO A 31 -35.20 18.56 -14.78
N ASN A 32 -34.11 18.28 -15.50
CA ASN A 32 -34.15 18.11 -16.95
C ASN A 32 -34.92 16.83 -17.36
N ALA A 33 -35.06 16.58 -18.64
CA ALA A 33 -35.80 15.43 -19.17
C ALA A 33 -35.24 14.06 -18.75
N GLN A 34 -33.98 14.00 -18.29
CA GLN A 34 -33.32 12.83 -17.77
C GLN A 34 -33.42 12.69 -16.24
N GLY A 35 -34.11 13.62 -15.56
CA GLY A 35 -34.32 13.61 -14.11
C GLY A 35 -33.17 14.22 -13.28
N TYR A 36 -32.22 14.91 -13.90
CA TYR A 36 -31.07 15.52 -13.21
C TYR A 36 -31.11 17.04 -13.21
N GLY A 37 -30.22 17.67 -12.46
CA GLY A 37 -30.00 19.10 -12.44
C GLY A 37 -30.91 19.88 -11.49
N ALA A 38 -31.82 19.28 -10.77
CA ALA A 38 -32.54 19.90 -9.67
C ALA A 38 -31.60 20.02 -8.46
N VAL A 39 -31.10 21.23 -8.18
CA VAL A 39 -30.23 21.55 -7.05
C VAL A 39 -30.78 22.73 -6.27
N GLU A 40 -31.18 22.49 -5.03
CA GLU A 40 -31.91 23.45 -4.19
C GLU A 40 -31.01 24.42 -3.43
N TYR A 41 -29.69 24.14 -3.37
CA TYR A 41 -28.70 24.96 -2.66
C TYR A 41 -27.78 25.73 -3.64
N ALA A 42 -27.21 26.81 -3.15
CA ALA A 42 -26.17 27.54 -3.88
C ALA A 42 -24.81 26.86 -3.68
N TYR A 43 -24.02 26.82 -4.71
CA TYR A 43 -22.64 26.32 -4.70
C TYR A 43 -21.77 27.10 -5.67
N ASN A 44 -20.48 27.10 -5.42
CA ASN A 44 -19.51 27.60 -6.36
C ASN A 44 -18.98 26.42 -7.19
N ILE A 45 -18.79 26.61 -8.49
CA ILE A 45 -18.16 25.63 -9.39
C ILE A 45 -16.98 26.30 -10.07
N GLY A 46 -15.89 25.56 -10.26
CA GLY A 46 -14.71 26.03 -10.96
C GLY A 46 -15.09 26.61 -12.32
N LYS A 47 -14.65 27.84 -12.58
CA LYS A 47 -14.87 28.52 -13.85
C LYS A 47 -14.25 27.74 -15.01
N TYR A 48 -13.12 27.10 -14.73
CA TYR A 48 -12.32 26.28 -15.63
C TYR A 48 -12.19 24.84 -15.12
N GLU A 49 -11.71 23.95 -15.98
CA GLU A 49 -11.18 22.65 -15.62
C GLU A 49 -9.90 22.84 -14.79
N VAL A 50 -9.54 21.88 -13.93
CA VAL A 50 -8.25 21.90 -13.25
C VAL A 50 -7.13 21.74 -14.26
N THR A 51 -6.10 22.59 -14.18
CA THR A 51 -4.98 22.65 -15.12
C THR A 51 -3.84 21.68 -14.76
N ASN A 52 -2.95 21.41 -15.70
CA ASN A 52 -1.71 20.67 -15.45
C ASN A 52 -0.83 21.38 -14.41
N GLU A 53 -0.79 22.73 -14.42
CA GLU A 53 0.00 23.49 -13.43
C GLU A 53 -0.50 23.27 -12.01
N GLU A 54 -1.83 23.38 -11.80
CA GLU A 54 -2.45 23.13 -10.49
C GLU A 54 -2.22 21.69 -10.02
N TYR A 55 -2.31 20.72 -10.91
CA TYR A 55 -2.07 19.33 -10.57
C TYR A 55 -0.58 19.03 -10.34
N CYS A 56 0.35 19.70 -11.02
CA CYS A 56 1.78 19.66 -10.73
C CYS A 56 2.11 20.20 -9.31
N LEU A 57 1.45 21.27 -8.89
CA LEU A 57 1.59 21.78 -7.52
C LEU A 57 1.15 20.74 -6.49
N PHE A 58 0.02 20.11 -6.72
CA PHE A 58 -0.47 19.00 -5.89
C PHE A 58 0.56 17.87 -5.82
N LEU A 59 0.99 17.34 -6.96
CA LEU A 59 1.96 16.24 -7.01
C LEU A 59 3.28 16.59 -6.30
N ASN A 60 3.80 17.81 -6.50
CA ASN A 60 5.02 18.25 -5.82
C ASN A 60 4.83 18.45 -4.32
N SER A 61 3.60 18.71 -3.85
CA SER A 61 3.29 18.81 -2.43
C SER A 61 3.20 17.44 -1.76
N VAL A 62 2.50 16.48 -2.39
CA VAL A 62 2.09 15.22 -1.72
C VAL A 62 2.82 13.98 -2.23
N ALA A 63 3.44 14.04 -3.41
CA ALA A 63 4.05 12.91 -4.10
C ALA A 63 5.53 13.15 -4.47
N SER A 64 6.17 14.18 -3.91
CA SER A 64 7.57 14.53 -4.23
C SER A 64 8.59 13.53 -3.68
N HIS A 65 8.32 12.87 -2.58
CA HIS A 65 9.19 11.82 -2.01
C HIS A 65 8.76 10.44 -2.51
N GLU A 66 7.48 10.15 -2.48
CA GLU A 66 6.86 8.89 -2.89
C GLU A 66 5.45 9.16 -3.41
N ASP A 67 4.93 8.27 -4.25
CA ASP A 67 3.56 8.34 -4.79
C ASP A 67 2.81 7.02 -4.53
N PRO A 68 2.49 6.70 -3.27
CA PRO A 68 1.89 5.42 -2.89
C PRO A 68 0.48 5.22 -3.47
N HIS A 69 -0.16 6.30 -3.90
CA HIS A 69 -1.52 6.28 -4.44
C HIS A 69 -1.56 6.39 -5.96
N ALA A 70 -0.42 6.31 -6.64
CA ALA A 70 -0.29 6.46 -8.08
C ALA A 70 -1.04 7.72 -8.62
N LEU A 71 -0.87 8.84 -7.90
CA LEU A 71 -1.46 10.14 -8.26
C LEU A 71 -0.93 10.63 -9.61
N PHE A 72 0.34 10.33 -9.90
CA PHE A 72 0.92 10.47 -11.21
C PHE A 72 0.76 9.18 -12.01
N ASN A 73 0.15 9.30 -13.17
CA ASN A 73 0.05 8.20 -14.12
C ASN A 73 1.01 8.40 -15.29
N ASN A 74 1.68 7.34 -15.73
CA ASN A 74 2.64 7.41 -16.85
C ASN A 74 2.03 7.96 -18.14
N LEU A 75 0.71 7.82 -18.37
CA LEU A 75 0.02 8.43 -19.51
C LEU A 75 0.09 9.97 -19.47
N MET A 76 0.19 10.59 -18.28
CA MET A 76 0.38 12.05 -18.16
C MET A 76 1.69 12.50 -18.84
N GLN A 77 2.70 11.63 -18.89
CA GLN A 77 3.97 11.90 -19.57
C GLN A 77 4.00 11.35 -21.00
N GLN A 78 3.51 10.14 -21.21
CA GLN A 78 3.72 9.41 -22.47
C GLN A 78 2.67 9.76 -23.55
N HIS A 79 1.43 10.04 -23.13
CA HIS A 79 0.36 10.38 -24.07
C HIS A 79 0.49 11.81 -24.58
N PHE A 80 0.14 12.06 -25.84
CA PHE A 80 0.26 13.40 -26.46
C PHE A 80 -0.65 14.45 -25.81
N MET A 81 -1.79 14.07 -25.21
CA MET A 81 -2.66 14.99 -24.47
C MET A 81 -2.22 15.15 -22.99
N GLY A 82 -1.44 14.23 -22.46
CA GLY A 82 -0.92 14.34 -21.09
C GLY A 82 0.14 15.43 -20.97
N GLY A 83 0.05 16.28 -19.95
CA GLY A 83 0.81 17.53 -19.82
C GLY A 83 1.90 17.54 -18.74
N ILE A 84 2.17 16.43 -18.03
CA ILE A 84 3.07 16.42 -16.88
C ILE A 84 4.23 15.44 -17.10
N ILE A 85 5.44 15.87 -16.77
CA ILE A 85 6.66 15.07 -16.75
C ILE A 85 7.06 14.80 -15.31
N ARG A 86 7.36 13.55 -14.98
CA ARG A 86 8.00 13.15 -13.72
C ARG A 86 9.47 12.89 -13.96
N SER A 87 10.34 13.58 -13.24
CA SER A 87 11.77 13.34 -13.22
C SER A 87 12.22 12.86 -11.85
N VAL A 88 13.23 11.98 -11.83
CA VAL A 88 13.87 11.54 -10.57
C VAL A 88 14.74 12.68 -10.05
N ALA A 89 14.58 13.04 -8.79
CA ALA A 89 15.38 14.01 -8.06
C ALA A 89 16.29 13.28 -7.04
N ALA A 90 17.20 14.00 -6.39
CA ALA A 90 18.11 13.41 -5.40
C ALA A 90 17.37 12.73 -4.22
N GLU A 91 16.18 13.23 -3.89
CA GLU A 91 15.35 12.75 -2.78
C GLU A 91 13.88 12.54 -3.26
N GLY A 92 13.66 11.68 -4.29
CA GLY A 92 12.33 11.34 -4.77
C GLY A 92 12.01 11.86 -6.18
N TYR A 93 10.91 12.58 -6.35
CA TYR A 93 10.38 13.00 -7.65
C TYR A 93 10.18 14.52 -7.75
N ARG A 94 10.31 15.02 -8.97
CA ARG A 94 9.90 16.37 -9.34
C ARG A 94 8.94 16.28 -10.53
N TYR A 95 7.82 16.99 -10.42
CA TYR A 95 6.80 17.07 -11.45
C TYR A 95 6.82 18.45 -12.08
N ILE A 96 6.84 18.50 -13.40
CA ILE A 96 6.85 19.74 -14.18
C ILE A 96 5.88 19.63 -15.35
N CYS A 97 5.25 20.74 -15.74
CA CYS A 97 4.44 20.76 -16.95
C CYS A 97 5.33 20.65 -18.19
N LYS A 98 4.85 19.95 -19.22
CA LYS A 98 5.41 20.03 -20.56
C LYS A 98 5.30 21.48 -21.07
N GLU A 99 6.21 21.87 -21.92
CA GLU A 99 6.18 23.19 -22.56
C GLU A 99 4.84 23.40 -23.30
N GLY A 100 4.14 24.51 -23.00
CA GLY A 100 2.84 24.84 -23.55
C GLY A 100 1.64 24.04 -23.02
N TYR A 101 1.81 23.27 -21.89
CA TYR A 101 0.71 22.50 -21.30
C TYR A 101 0.24 23.04 -19.93
N ALA A 102 0.91 24.01 -19.35
CA ALA A 102 0.58 24.51 -18.01
C ALA A 102 -0.91 24.86 -17.86
N ASP A 103 -1.43 25.66 -18.76
CA ASP A 103 -2.81 26.15 -18.78
C ASP A 103 -3.80 25.23 -19.53
N ARG A 104 -3.42 24.00 -19.86
CA ARG A 104 -4.34 23.00 -20.42
C ARG A 104 -4.91 22.13 -19.30
N PRO A 105 -6.13 21.58 -19.47
CA PRO A 105 -6.71 20.72 -18.44
C PRO A 105 -5.82 19.52 -18.17
N ILE A 106 -5.72 19.14 -16.90
CA ILE A 106 -5.17 17.85 -16.53
C ILE A 106 -6.06 16.74 -17.11
N VAL A 107 -5.45 15.77 -17.76
CA VAL A 107 -6.08 14.53 -18.21
C VAL A 107 -5.25 13.33 -17.82
N CYS A 108 -5.65 12.13 -18.21
CA CYS A 108 -5.02 10.89 -17.76
C CYS A 108 -5.17 10.67 -16.24
N THR A 109 -6.21 11.20 -15.63
CA THR A 109 -6.52 11.03 -14.21
C THR A 109 -7.40 9.80 -13.97
N THR A 110 -7.27 9.21 -12.79
CA THR A 110 -8.27 8.28 -12.24
C THR A 110 -9.27 9.06 -11.39
N TRP A 111 -10.47 8.55 -11.22
CA TRP A 111 -11.43 9.16 -10.29
C TRP A 111 -10.87 9.17 -8.85
N MET A 112 -10.14 8.11 -8.47
CA MET A 112 -9.49 8.02 -7.15
C MET A 112 -8.42 9.10 -6.94
N SER A 113 -7.60 9.39 -7.94
CA SER A 113 -6.61 10.47 -7.83
C SER A 113 -7.28 11.85 -7.74
N VAL A 114 -8.43 12.03 -8.39
CA VAL A 114 -9.21 13.27 -8.33
C VAL A 114 -9.78 13.52 -6.94
N ILE A 115 -10.40 12.54 -6.27
CA ILE A 115 -10.91 12.74 -4.90
C ILE A 115 -9.80 13.01 -3.89
N ARG A 116 -8.59 12.46 -4.10
CA ARG A 116 -7.42 12.77 -3.27
C ARG A 116 -6.92 14.21 -3.47
N TYR A 117 -6.92 14.71 -4.69
CA TYR A 117 -6.69 16.14 -4.98
C TYR A 117 -7.71 17.02 -4.25
N ILE A 118 -8.98 16.64 -4.26
CA ILE A 118 -10.06 17.39 -3.59
C ILE A 118 -9.91 17.32 -2.06
N ASN A 119 -9.51 16.20 -1.47
CA ASN A 119 -9.19 16.12 -0.05
C ASN A 119 -8.04 17.07 0.32
N TRP A 120 -6.99 17.13 -0.49
CA TRP A 120 -5.89 18.06 -0.29
C TRP A 120 -6.37 19.53 -0.29
N LEU A 121 -7.23 19.92 -1.24
CA LEU A 121 -7.87 21.25 -1.22
C LEU A 121 -8.74 21.46 0.02
N HIS A 122 -9.51 20.46 0.42
CA HIS A 122 -10.39 20.53 1.60
C HIS A 122 -9.60 20.83 2.88
N TYR A 123 -8.48 20.13 3.10
CA TYR A 123 -7.63 20.36 4.28
C TYR A 123 -6.95 21.73 4.25
N ASN A 124 -6.70 22.26 3.07
CA ASN A 124 -6.03 23.53 2.88
C ASN A 124 -6.98 24.71 2.58
N ALA A 125 -8.29 24.54 2.76
CA ALA A 125 -9.26 25.58 2.46
C ALA A 125 -8.96 26.91 3.18
N ALA A 126 -8.62 26.88 4.47
CA ALA A 126 -8.24 28.06 5.23
C ALA A 126 -6.92 28.68 4.72
N ASN A 127 -5.95 27.86 4.34
CA ASN A 127 -4.67 28.31 3.76
C ASN A 127 -4.90 29.02 2.43
N ILE A 128 -5.77 28.48 1.58
CA ILE A 128 -6.18 29.08 0.28
C ILE A 128 -6.83 30.43 0.51
N GLN A 129 -7.80 30.53 1.44
CA GLN A 129 -8.51 31.78 1.74
C GLN A 129 -7.58 32.87 2.30
N ASN A 130 -6.53 32.49 3.01
CA ASN A 130 -5.56 33.39 3.65
C ASN A 130 -4.30 33.60 2.79
N ASN A 131 -4.26 33.12 1.54
CA ASN A 131 -3.10 33.20 0.63
C ASN A 131 -1.81 32.67 1.25
N VAL A 132 -1.89 31.61 2.06
CA VAL A 132 -0.73 30.94 2.64
C VAL A 132 0.07 30.23 1.53
N PRO A 133 1.41 30.39 1.46
CA PRO A 133 2.23 29.71 0.46
C PRO A 133 2.05 28.18 0.50
N VAL A 134 1.98 27.54 -0.66
CA VAL A 134 1.77 26.07 -0.79
C VAL A 134 2.80 25.25 -0.01
N ALA A 135 4.04 25.74 0.12
CA ALA A 135 5.07 25.10 0.93
C ALA A 135 4.70 24.95 2.43
N GLN A 136 3.66 25.63 2.89
CA GLN A 136 3.14 25.55 4.27
C GLN A 136 1.80 24.80 4.35
N TRP A 137 1.33 24.22 3.24
CA TRP A 137 0.08 23.49 3.20
C TRP A 137 0.23 22.11 3.82
N VAL A 138 -0.89 21.58 4.29
CA VAL A 138 -0.96 20.20 4.79
C VAL A 138 -0.92 19.24 3.60
N ASN A 139 0.00 18.28 3.62
CA ASN A 139 0.20 17.31 2.54
C ASN A 139 -0.65 16.05 2.74
N GLU A 140 -1.95 16.25 3.02
CA GLU A 140 -2.86 15.14 3.30
C GLU A 140 -3.88 14.97 2.18
N THR A 141 -4.09 13.72 1.78
CA THR A 141 -4.99 13.32 0.70
C THR A 141 -6.03 12.28 1.15
N GLU A 142 -5.81 11.67 2.33
CA GLU A 142 -6.72 10.67 2.88
C GLU A 142 -7.95 11.32 3.53
N GLY A 143 -9.02 10.55 3.59
CA GLY A 143 -10.23 10.93 4.32
C GLY A 143 -10.96 9.71 4.84
N ASP A 144 -11.85 9.95 5.79
CA ASP A 144 -12.75 8.95 6.36
C ASP A 144 -14.20 9.49 6.43
N ALA A 145 -15.10 8.78 7.08
CA ALA A 145 -16.52 9.17 7.20
C ALA A 145 -16.73 10.53 7.89
N ASN A 146 -15.75 11.06 8.62
CA ASN A 146 -15.85 12.28 9.41
C ASN A 146 -14.84 13.37 8.99
N HIS A 147 -13.80 13.01 8.25
CA HIS A 147 -12.69 13.90 7.89
C HIS A 147 -12.42 13.86 6.38
N GLY A 148 -11.94 14.98 5.83
CA GLY A 148 -11.78 15.14 4.40
C GLY A 148 -13.08 15.48 3.69
N ALA A 149 -13.00 15.69 2.40
CA ALA A 149 -14.18 15.84 1.54
C ALA A 149 -14.79 14.47 1.20
N TYR A 150 -13.95 13.46 1.12
CA TYR A 150 -14.30 12.08 0.77
C TYR A 150 -13.61 11.07 1.65
N ASP A 151 -14.32 10.00 2.00
CA ASP A 151 -13.73 8.78 2.53
C ASP A 151 -12.98 8.05 1.41
N THR A 152 -11.67 7.95 1.51
CA THR A 152 -10.80 7.32 0.50
C THR A 152 -10.65 5.81 0.68
N ARG A 153 -11.24 5.24 1.74
CA ARG A 153 -11.16 3.80 2.08
C ARG A 153 -12.23 2.96 1.40
N SER A 154 -13.24 3.58 0.80
CA SER A 154 -14.36 2.89 0.18
C SER A 154 -14.70 3.42 -1.21
N ILE A 155 -15.16 2.51 -2.10
CA ILE A 155 -15.72 2.85 -3.41
C ILE A 155 -17.15 2.26 -3.47
N PRO A 156 -18.17 3.05 -3.85
CA PRO A 156 -18.15 4.45 -4.20
C PRO A 156 -18.03 5.33 -2.95
N SER A 157 -17.08 6.25 -2.96
CA SER A 157 -16.92 7.23 -1.91
C SER A 157 -18.07 8.25 -1.95
N ARG A 158 -18.59 8.62 -0.78
CA ARG A 158 -19.60 9.67 -0.64
C ARG A 158 -18.95 10.94 -0.09
N ARG A 159 -19.46 12.08 -0.53
CA ARG A 159 -19.06 13.39 -0.03
C ARG A 159 -19.49 13.57 1.44
N ASN A 160 -18.55 14.00 2.27
CA ASN A 160 -18.82 14.36 3.68
C ASN A 160 -19.66 15.65 3.76
N LYS A 161 -20.49 15.75 4.82
CA LYS A 161 -21.42 16.89 5.00
C LYS A 161 -20.71 18.24 5.12
N GLU A 162 -19.50 18.27 5.69
CA GLU A 162 -18.69 19.48 5.87
C GLU A 162 -17.62 19.64 4.76
N ALA A 163 -17.81 18.98 3.61
CA ALA A 163 -16.90 19.17 2.49
C ALA A 163 -16.85 20.62 2.04
N ARG A 164 -15.64 21.18 1.97
CA ARG A 164 -15.38 22.57 1.55
C ARG A 164 -15.16 22.68 0.05
N TYR A 165 -14.53 21.67 -0.50
CA TYR A 165 -14.34 21.40 -1.91
C TYR A 165 -14.87 20.01 -2.23
N TRP A 166 -15.43 19.81 -3.41
CA TRP A 166 -15.92 18.50 -3.83
C TRP A 166 -15.94 18.37 -5.35
N LEU A 167 -16.02 17.16 -5.84
CA LEU A 167 -16.30 16.85 -7.23
C LEU A 167 -17.79 17.06 -7.49
N PRO A 168 -18.21 17.84 -8.50
CA PRO A 168 -19.63 18.03 -8.76
C PRO A 168 -20.32 16.67 -8.96
N ASN A 169 -21.51 16.50 -8.41
CA ASN A 169 -22.37 15.43 -8.85
C ASN A 169 -22.99 15.78 -10.22
N ARG A 170 -23.62 14.81 -10.87
CA ARG A 170 -24.21 15.00 -12.18
C ARG A 170 -25.21 16.18 -12.22
N SER A 171 -26.07 16.30 -11.20
CA SER A 171 -27.06 17.38 -11.13
C SER A 171 -26.42 18.76 -10.99
N GLU A 172 -25.38 18.90 -10.15
CA GLU A 172 -24.63 20.15 -10.00
C GLU A 172 -23.92 20.51 -11.31
N TRP A 173 -23.26 19.53 -11.94
CA TRP A 173 -22.52 19.74 -13.18
C TRP A 173 -23.44 20.13 -14.33
N GLU A 174 -24.55 19.38 -14.55
CA GLU A 174 -25.51 19.67 -15.62
C GLU A 174 -26.25 21.00 -15.38
N LYS A 175 -26.59 21.36 -14.13
CA LYS A 175 -27.19 22.66 -13.83
C LYS A 175 -26.26 23.80 -14.21
N ALA A 176 -24.98 23.71 -13.88
CA ALA A 176 -23.98 24.71 -14.21
C ALA A 176 -23.78 24.85 -15.74
N ALA A 177 -23.84 23.71 -16.46
CA ALA A 177 -23.58 23.67 -17.90
C ALA A 177 -24.77 24.09 -18.77
N TYR A 178 -26.00 23.67 -18.42
CA TYR A 178 -27.14 23.71 -19.33
C TYR A 178 -28.36 24.52 -18.86
N TYR A 179 -28.39 24.96 -17.58
CA TYR A 179 -29.54 25.71 -17.05
C TYR A 179 -29.22 27.19 -16.89
N ASP A 180 -29.94 28.07 -17.62
CA ASP A 180 -29.68 29.52 -17.64
C ASP A 180 -30.40 30.30 -16.50
N GLY A 181 -31.03 29.61 -15.57
CA GLY A 181 -31.86 30.21 -14.53
C GLY A 181 -33.34 30.22 -14.86
N ASN A 182 -33.71 29.94 -16.10
CA ASN A 182 -35.10 29.94 -16.57
C ASN A 182 -35.46 28.61 -17.28
N LYS A 183 -34.58 28.13 -18.18
CA LYS A 183 -34.83 26.92 -18.97
C LYS A 183 -33.57 26.07 -19.14
N TRP A 184 -33.78 24.82 -19.49
CA TRP A 184 -32.74 23.89 -19.92
C TRP A 184 -32.41 24.09 -21.38
N HIS A 185 -31.12 24.01 -21.71
CA HIS A 185 -30.60 24.02 -23.08
C HIS A 185 -30.06 22.66 -23.45
N GLU A 186 -30.17 22.26 -24.69
CA GLU A 186 -29.58 21.02 -25.21
C GLU A 186 -28.05 21.13 -25.35
N HIS A 187 -27.55 22.35 -25.48
CA HIS A 187 -26.14 22.70 -25.64
C HIS A 187 -25.72 23.75 -24.63
N GLN A 188 -24.48 23.65 -24.15
CA GLN A 188 -23.89 24.56 -23.15
C GLN A 188 -23.55 25.95 -23.71
N SER A 189 -23.33 26.06 -25.02
CA SER A 189 -22.93 27.27 -25.69
C SER A 189 -24.03 27.74 -26.67
N ALA A 190 -24.00 29.01 -27.00
CA ALA A 190 -24.86 29.54 -28.06
C ALA A 190 -24.63 28.77 -29.38
N PRO A 191 -25.67 28.59 -30.23
CA PRO A 191 -25.52 27.99 -31.55
C PRO A 191 -24.40 28.66 -32.33
N GLY A 192 -23.39 27.87 -32.77
CA GLY A 192 -22.24 28.38 -33.53
C GLY A 192 -20.98 28.67 -32.68
N ALA A 193 -20.99 28.49 -31.38
CA ALA A 193 -19.77 28.55 -30.59
C ALA A 193 -18.87 27.34 -30.90
N ASN A 194 -17.57 27.59 -31.04
CA ASN A 194 -16.57 26.55 -31.28
C ASN A 194 -16.32 25.79 -29.99
N CYS A 195 -17.03 24.66 -29.76
CA CYS A 195 -16.65 23.71 -28.76
C CYS A 195 -15.28 23.10 -29.11
N ALA A 196 -14.44 22.86 -28.12
CA ALA A 196 -13.23 22.09 -28.28
C ALA A 196 -13.57 20.57 -28.42
N SER A 197 -14.46 20.25 -29.35
CA SER A 197 -14.91 18.91 -29.71
C SER A 197 -15.11 18.81 -31.21
N PRO A 198 -14.55 17.84 -31.93
CA PRO A 198 -14.59 17.79 -33.38
C PRO A 198 -15.98 17.44 -33.90
N SER A 199 -16.50 18.23 -34.85
CA SER A 199 -17.66 17.85 -35.70
C SER A 199 -17.22 17.08 -36.96
N ALA A 200 -16.01 17.33 -37.43
CA ALA A 200 -15.37 16.64 -38.57
C ALA A 200 -13.85 16.84 -38.48
N GLY A 201 -13.15 16.01 -37.74
CA GLY A 201 -11.71 16.16 -37.47
C GLY A 201 -11.41 16.80 -36.11
N TRP A 202 -10.15 17.08 -35.82
CA TRP A 202 -9.71 17.70 -34.58
C TRP A 202 -10.12 19.16 -34.47
N ALA A 203 -10.84 19.53 -33.43
CA ALA A 203 -11.35 20.90 -33.24
C ALA A 203 -10.24 21.93 -33.00
N VAL A 204 -9.13 21.52 -32.43
CA VAL A 204 -7.95 22.35 -32.15
C VAL A 204 -6.70 21.69 -32.71
N PRO A 205 -5.64 22.46 -33.05
CA PRO A 205 -4.35 21.93 -33.46
C PRO A 205 -3.73 21.00 -32.41
N TYR A 206 -2.77 20.20 -32.83
CA TYR A 206 -1.95 19.38 -31.88
C TYR A 206 -1.49 20.24 -30.70
N PRO A 207 -1.62 19.78 -29.48
CA PRO A 207 -1.93 18.42 -29.03
C PRO A 207 -3.43 18.06 -28.94
N HIS A 208 -4.30 18.74 -29.62
CA HIS A 208 -5.74 18.51 -29.73
C HIS A 208 -6.54 18.72 -28.43
N ILE A 209 -5.93 19.33 -27.42
CA ILE A 209 -6.56 19.79 -26.19
C ILE A 209 -6.24 21.28 -26.03
N ALA A 210 -7.26 22.10 -25.81
CA ALA A 210 -7.13 23.56 -25.74
C ALA A 210 -6.66 24.01 -24.35
N GLU A 211 -6.11 25.22 -24.27
CA GLU A 211 -5.94 25.89 -22.97
C GLU A 211 -7.33 26.16 -22.37
N VAL A 212 -7.43 26.15 -21.04
CA VAL A 212 -8.71 26.39 -20.36
C VAL A 212 -9.21 27.80 -20.67
N GLY A 213 -10.53 27.96 -20.77
CA GLY A 213 -11.12 29.23 -21.16
C GLY A 213 -11.39 29.36 -22.65
N HIS A 214 -11.29 28.29 -23.41
CA HIS A 214 -11.51 28.27 -24.87
C HIS A 214 -12.98 28.49 -25.24
N THR A 215 -13.92 27.84 -24.58
CA THR A 215 -15.35 27.89 -24.91
C THR A 215 -16.18 28.33 -23.72
N LYS A 216 -16.77 29.55 -23.82
CA LYS A 216 -17.61 30.11 -22.74
C LYS A 216 -18.98 29.44 -22.71
N GLY A 217 -19.36 28.92 -21.54
CA GLY A 217 -20.67 28.36 -21.25
C GLY A 217 -21.72 29.39 -20.81
N ILE A 218 -22.94 28.91 -20.60
CA ILE A 218 -24.14 29.73 -20.32
C ILE A 218 -24.00 30.51 -19.01
N ASN A 219 -23.52 29.87 -17.94
CA ASN A 219 -23.42 30.44 -16.60
C ASN A 219 -22.07 31.11 -16.32
N GLY A 220 -21.22 31.29 -17.31
CA GLY A 220 -19.89 31.90 -17.16
C GLY A 220 -18.79 30.90 -16.79
N THR A 221 -19.08 29.62 -16.74
CA THR A 221 -18.10 28.54 -16.79
C THR A 221 -17.52 28.43 -18.20
N TYR A 222 -16.39 27.78 -18.35
CA TYR A 222 -15.74 27.50 -19.62
C TYR A 222 -15.52 26.01 -19.82
N ASP A 223 -15.48 25.60 -21.07
CA ASP A 223 -15.03 24.29 -21.56
C ASP A 223 -15.82 23.07 -21.06
N GLN A 224 -17.01 23.27 -20.45
CA GLN A 224 -17.92 22.16 -20.18
C GLN A 224 -18.47 21.54 -21.48
N CYS A 225 -18.10 22.09 -22.67
CA CYS A 225 -18.40 21.61 -24.01
C CYS A 225 -17.11 21.15 -24.70
N GLY A 226 -16.77 19.88 -24.59
CA GLY A 226 -15.54 19.30 -25.15
C GLY A 226 -14.31 19.51 -24.27
N ASN A 227 -13.17 19.70 -24.88
CA ASN A 227 -11.86 19.79 -24.25
C ASN A 227 -11.48 18.53 -23.45
N ALA A 228 -11.69 18.46 -22.15
CA ALA A 228 -11.63 17.23 -21.37
C ALA A 228 -13.02 16.81 -20.89
N ALA A 229 -13.38 15.54 -21.02
CA ALA A 229 -14.55 15.01 -20.34
C ALA A 229 -14.28 15.03 -18.82
N GLU A 230 -15.26 15.44 -18.04
CA GLU A 230 -15.04 15.75 -16.64
C GLU A 230 -15.63 14.69 -15.72
N TRP A 231 -14.78 14.06 -14.91
CA TRP A 231 -15.23 13.18 -13.85
C TRP A 231 -16.23 13.88 -12.94
N VAL A 232 -17.29 13.16 -12.54
CA VAL A 232 -18.27 13.62 -11.55
C VAL A 232 -18.42 12.61 -10.42
N GLU A 233 -18.98 13.04 -9.28
CA GLU A 233 -19.22 12.21 -8.10
C GLU A 233 -20.17 11.04 -8.37
N SER A 234 -21.15 11.24 -9.26
CA SER A 234 -22.20 10.27 -9.56
C SER A 234 -21.67 9.01 -10.22
N SER A 235 -22.29 7.88 -9.89
CA SER A 235 -21.97 6.56 -10.42
C SER A 235 -23.14 5.92 -11.12
N ARG A 236 -22.85 4.96 -11.99
CA ARG A 236 -23.82 4.05 -12.57
C ARG A 236 -24.11 2.93 -11.56
N ASP A 237 -25.38 2.75 -11.23
CA ASP A 237 -25.81 1.89 -10.11
C ASP A 237 -25.48 0.39 -10.27
N SER A 238 -25.22 -0.06 -11.50
CA SER A 238 -25.09 -1.51 -11.79
C SER A 238 -23.67 -2.08 -11.69
N ASP A 239 -22.62 -1.24 -11.80
CA ASP A 239 -21.25 -1.73 -12.00
C ASP A 239 -20.14 -0.88 -11.35
N GLY A 240 -20.52 0.13 -10.57
CA GLY A 240 -19.57 0.98 -9.85
C GLY A 240 -18.79 1.97 -10.73
N TRP A 241 -19.13 2.10 -12.02
CA TRP A 241 -18.52 3.09 -12.88
C TRP A 241 -18.85 4.50 -12.43
N LYS A 242 -17.89 5.40 -12.54
CA LYS A 242 -18.08 6.83 -12.33
C LYS A 242 -18.37 7.50 -13.67
N TYR A 243 -19.28 8.46 -13.67
CA TYR A 243 -19.59 9.23 -14.87
C TYR A 243 -18.53 10.28 -15.15
N ALA A 244 -18.38 10.60 -16.46
CA ALA A 244 -17.70 11.77 -16.99
C ALA A 244 -18.63 12.47 -17.96
N LEU A 245 -18.66 13.79 -17.95
CA LEU A 245 -19.61 14.63 -18.69
C LEU A 245 -18.87 15.63 -19.59
N GLY A 246 -19.59 16.18 -20.55
CA GLY A 246 -19.12 17.27 -21.40
C GLY A 246 -18.52 16.86 -22.74
N GLY A 247 -18.24 15.56 -22.92
CA GLY A 247 -17.46 15.08 -24.07
C GLY A 247 -16.00 15.54 -24.01
N SER A 248 -15.22 15.26 -25.03
CA SER A 248 -13.80 15.60 -25.04
C SER A 248 -13.32 16.08 -26.41
N ALA A 249 -12.10 16.57 -26.48
CA ALA A 249 -11.46 17.06 -27.70
C ALA A 249 -11.37 16.03 -28.84
N ILE A 250 -11.53 14.74 -28.55
CA ILE A 250 -11.52 13.67 -29.56
C ILE A 250 -12.89 13.04 -29.79
N ARG A 251 -13.93 13.49 -29.08
CA ARG A 251 -15.29 12.99 -29.25
C ARG A 251 -16.10 13.84 -30.18
N PRO A 252 -17.02 13.27 -31.00
CA PRO A 252 -17.97 14.03 -31.78
C PRO A 252 -18.82 14.96 -30.90
N ILE A 253 -19.30 16.07 -31.48
CA ILE A 253 -20.03 17.13 -30.78
C ILE A 253 -21.27 16.62 -30.01
N ASN A 254 -21.92 15.58 -30.51
CA ASN A 254 -23.08 14.99 -29.83
C ASN A 254 -22.76 14.43 -28.42
N TYR A 255 -21.46 14.19 -28.06
CA TYR A 255 -21.05 13.86 -26.72
C TYR A 255 -21.13 15.04 -25.76
N THR A 256 -21.30 16.25 -26.26
CA THR A 256 -21.45 17.48 -25.45
C THR A 256 -22.91 17.86 -25.19
N TYR A 257 -23.88 17.02 -25.58
CA TYR A 257 -25.29 17.28 -25.39
C TYR A 257 -25.78 16.91 -24.01
N LEU A 258 -26.81 17.65 -23.55
CA LEU A 258 -27.48 17.38 -22.29
C LEU A 258 -27.91 15.90 -22.21
N GLY A 259 -27.58 15.26 -21.14
CA GLY A 259 -27.95 13.87 -20.86
C GLY A 259 -26.98 12.82 -21.43
N VAL A 260 -26.01 13.21 -22.25
CA VAL A 260 -24.96 12.29 -22.73
C VAL A 260 -23.91 12.13 -21.64
N VAL A 261 -23.56 10.89 -21.32
CA VAL A 261 -22.58 10.54 -20.30
C VAL A 261 -21.57 9.56 -20.85
N GLU A 262 -20.33 9.73 -20.46
CA GLU A 262 -19.26 8.76 -20.55
C GLU A 262 -18.96 8.20 -19.15
N GLY A 263 -17.95 7.39 -18.98
CA GLY A 263 -17.51 6.91 -17.66
C GLY A 263 -16.62 5.69 -17.79
N ASP A 264 -16.02 5.34 -16.67
CA ASP A 264 -15.19 4.12 -16.54
C ASP A 264 -15.08 3.74 -15.05
N VAL A 265 -14.35 2.66 -14.78
CA VAL A 265 -14.03 2.25 -13.41
C VAL A 265 -13.17 3.32 -12.72
N PRO A 266 -13.38 3.57 -11.41
CA PRO A 266 -12.78 4.71 -10.71
C PRO A 266 -11.25 4.64 -10.59
N THR A 267 -10.65 3.48 -10.80
CA THR A 267 -9.20 3.25 -10.72
C THR A 267 -8.47 3.35 -12.05
N LYS A 268 -9.20 3.47 -13.16
CA LYS A 268 -8.61 3.53 -14.49
C LYS A 268 -8.33 4.97 -14.94
N ALA A 269 -7.11 5.22 -15.38
CA ALA A 269 -6.74 6.49 -16.00
C ALA A 269 -7.22 6.55 -17.45
N ILE A 270 -7.98 7.61 -17.78
CA ILE A 270 -8.50 7.82 -19.12
C ILE A 270 -7.83 9.03 -19.75
N THR A 271 -7.32 8.88 -20.95
CA THR A 271 -6.47 9.88 -21.64
C THR A 271 -7.19 11.20 -21.97
N THR A 272 -8.51 11.22 -21.89
CA THR A 272 -9.35 12.37 -22.19
C THR A 272 -10.18 12.84 -21.01
N PHE A 273 -10.03 12.25 -19.83
CA PHE A 273 -10.79 12.60 -18.65
C PHE A 273 -9.98 13.47 -17.70
N GLY A 274 -10.50 14.68 -17.50
CA GLY A 274 -10.08 15.64 -16.50
C GLY A 274 -11.16 15.83 -15.44
N PHE A 275 -11.22 17.02 -14.82
CA PHE A 275 -12.23 17.35 -13.82
C PHE A 275 -12.25 18.84 -13.50
N ARG A 276 -13.35 19.30 -12.91
CA ARG A 276 -13.42 20.60 -12.21
C ARG A 276 -13.92 20.40 -10.78
N VAL A 277 -13.76 21.41 -9.95
CA VAL A 277 -14.03 21.35 -8.52
C VAL A 277 -15.19 22.26 -8.16
N CYS A 278 -16.05 21.79 -7.24
CA CYS A 278 -17.01 22.65 -6.56
C CYS A 278 -16.47 23.11 -5.20
N GLN A 279 -17.00 24.23 -4.70
CA GLN A 279 -16.64 24.83 -3.41
C GLN A 279 -17.92 25.29 -2.69
N THR A 280 -17.91 25.21 -1.35
CA THR A 280 -19.00 25.74 -0.54
C THR A 280 -19.11 27.28 -0.65
N THR A 281 -20.32 27.79 -0.60
CA THR A 281 -20.58 29.25 -0.47
C THR A 281 -20.46 29.74 0.97
N ASP A 282 -20.37 28.82 1.95
CA ASP A 282 -20.19 29.16 3.36
C ASP A 282 -18.74 29.57 3.66
N LYS A 283 -18.54 30.88 3.80
CA LYS A 283 -17.23 31.46 4.11
C LYS A 283 -16.69 31.04 5.48
N ASN A 284 -17.56 30.78 6.46
CA ASN A 284 -17.13 30.35 7.78
C ASN A 284 -16.56 28.94 7.71
N LEU A 285 -17.14 28.07 6.89
CA LEU A 285 -16.62 26.72 6.66
C LEU A 285 -15.28 26.76 5.92
N LEU A 286 -15.08 27.66 4.97
CA LEU A 286 -13.83 27.82 4.24
C LEU A 286 -12.65 28.30 5.11
N THR A 287 -12.91 29.14 6.09
CA THR A 287 -11.87 29.70 6.97
C THR A 287 -11.56 28.86 8.20
N LYS A 288 -12.42 27.91 8.54
CA LYS A 288 -12.23 26.99 9.66
C LYS A 288 -11.08 26.01 9.34
N VAL A 289 -10.18 25.74 10.30
CA VAL A 289 -9.18 24.69 10.15
C VAL A 289 -9.88 23.34 10.08
N ALA A 290 -9.53 22.51 9.11
CA ALA A 290 -10.09 21.16 8.97
C ALA A 290 -9.52 20.22 10.02
N GLY A 291 -10.37 19.37 10.61
CA GLY A 291 -9.90 18.22 11.38
C GLY A 291 -9.28 17.19 10.44
N LEU A 292 -8.16 16.61 10.85
CA LEU A 292 -7.50 15.52 10.14
C LEU A 292 -8.04 14.17 10.65
N PRO A 293 -8.06 13.12 9.82
CA PRO A 293 -8.37 11.77 10.28
C PRO A 293 -7.48 11.34 11.44
N ALA A 294 -7.95 10.48 12.32
CA ALA A 294 -7.21 10.07 13.52
C ALA A 294 -5.84 9.46 13.18
N ASN A 295 -5.79 8.62 12.14
CA ASN A 295 -4.55 8.06 11.61
C ASN A 295 -3.57 9.11 11.05
N VAL A 296 -4.08 10.27 10.66
CA VAL A 296 -3.27 11.38 10.11
C VAL A 296 -2.85 12.35 11.22
N GLN A 297 -3.72 12.58 12.22
CA GLN A 297 -3.34 13.33 13.40
C GLN A 297 -2.15 12.67 14.12
N GLU A 298 -2.12 11.34 14.17
CA GLU A 298 -0.96 10.59 14.66
C GLU A 298 0.30 10.82 13.80
N LYS A 299 0.19 10.86 12.47
CA LYS A 299 1.33 11.18 11.57
C LYS A 299 1.82 12.62 11.74
N VAL A 300 0.92 13.59 11.81
CA VAL A 300 1.25 15.03 11.90
C VAL A 300 1.75 15.42 13.30
N LEU A 301 1.28 14.76 14.35
CA LEU A 301 1.70 14.99 15.73
C LEU A 301 2.92 14.15 16.14
N GLY A 302 3.57 13.42 15.19
CA GLY A 302 4.69 12.53 15.49
C GLY A 302 4.26 11.28 16.27
N GLY A 303 2.98 10.92 16.20
CA GLY A 303 2.39 9.72 16.77
C GLY A 303 2.66 8.52 15.86
N GLU A 304 3.50 7.70 16.33
CA GLU A 304 4.21 6.52 15.89
C GLU A 304 3.31 5.38 15.38
N ASN A 305 3.16 5.22 14.06
CA ASN A 305 2.99 3.87 13.50
C ASN A 305 4.32 3.11 13.40
N HIS A 306 5.44 3.80 13.64
CA HIS A 306 6.77 3.23 13.72
C HIS A 306 7.24 3.23 15.17
N LEU A 307 7.12 2.07 15.80
CA LEU A 307 7.78 1.82 17.06
C LEU A 307 9.27 1.67 16.76
N THR A 308 10.13 2.30 17.54
CA THR A 308 11.58 2.18 17.38
C THR A 308 12.13 1.52 18.63
N ASP A 309 12.86 0.40 18.47
CA ASP A 309 13.56 -0.18 19.60
C ASP A 309 14.83 0.62 19.94
N LYS A 310 15.48 0.23 21.04
CA LYS A 310 16.69 0.94 21.51
C LYS A 310 17.90 0.84 20.57
N ASN A 311 17.87 -0.08 19.60
CA ASN A 311 18.93 -0.24 18.59
C ASN A 311 18.64 0.58 17.32
N GLY A 312 17.48 1.26 17.27
CA GLY A 312 17.04 2.08 16.15
C GLY A 312 16.29 1.30 15.07
N THR A 313 15.93 0.02 15.32
CA THR A 313 15.10 -0.77 14.40
C THR A 313 13.67 -0.28 14.43
N GLN A 314 13.10 -0.01 13.27
CA GLN A 314 11.71 0.41 13.11
C GLN A 314 10.78 -0.81 13.00
N TYR A 315 9.64 -0.74 13.69
CA TYR A 315 8.58 -1.73 13.66
C TYR A 315 7.28 -1.06 13.20
N VAL A 316 6.48 -1.78 12.41
CA VAL A 316 5.15 -1.34 11.98
C VAL A 316 4.09 -2.13 12.73
N LYS A 317 3.04 -1.44 13.16
CA LYS A 317 1.91 -2.06 13.86
C LYS A 317 1.02 -2.79 12.86
N ILE A 318 0.67 -4.03 13.18
CA ILE A 318 -0.26 -4.88 12.42
C ILE A 318 -1.57 -4.97 13.19
N GLY A 319 -2.58 -4.29 12.69
CA GLY A 319 -3.94 -4.22 13.24
C GLY A 319 -4.90 -5.22 12.57
N ASP A 320 -6.18 -4.84 12.46
CA ASP A 320 -7.26 -5.63 11.86
C ASP A 320 -7.39 -7.02 12.51
N ILE A 321 -7.67 -7.01 13.82
CA ILE A 321 -7.77 -8.22 14.66
C ILE A 321 -8.89 -9.11 14.17
N GLY A 322 -8.61 -10.42 14.00
CA GLY A 322 -9.61 -11.40 13.61
C GLY A 322 -9.96 -11.37 12.12
N ASN A 323 -9.11 -10.78 11.30
CA ASN A 323 -9.23 -10.82 9.85
C ASN A 323 -9.39 -12.26 9.33
N PRO A 324 -10.21 -12.51 8.29
CA PRO A 324 -10.34 -13.83 7.72
C PRO A 324 -9.02 -14.28 7.08
N GLY A 325 -8.69 -15.55 7.20
CA GLY A 325 -7.54 -16.12 6.49
C GLY A 325 -7.76 -16.14 4.97
N ASP A 326 -6.67 -16.13 4.21
CA ASP A 326 -6.69 -16.19 2.75
C ASP A 326 -7.20 -17.55 2.25
N ARG A 327 -8.44 -17.59 1.78
CA ARG A 327 -9.10 -18.82 1.30
C ARG A 327 -8.42 -19.48 0.11
N VAL A 328 -7.64 -18.71 -0.66
CA VAL A 328 -6.92 -19.21 -1.83
C VAL A 328 -5.63 -19.91 -1.40
N ASN A 329 -5.02 -19.44 -0.31
CA ASN A 329 -3.73 -19.92 0.17
C ASN A 329 -3.87 -20.51 1.59
N HIS A 330 -4.55 -21.62 1.72
CA HIS A 330 -4.65 -22.45 2.92
C HIS A 330 -5.11 -21.72 4.20
N PHE A 331 -5.87 -20.62 4.06
CA PHE A 331 -6.35 -19.78 5.16
C PHE A 331 -5.26 -19.12 5.99
N HIS A 332 -4.05 -18.93 5.45
CA HIS A 332 -2.99 -18.17 6.11
C HIS A 332 -3.36 -16.71 6.35
N GLY A 333 -2.71 -16.09 7.32
CA GLY A 333 -2.80 -14.66 7.61
C GLY A 333 -3.90 -14.25 8.59
N SER A 334 -4.62 -15.19 9.21
CA SER A 334 -5.65 -14.87 10.22
C SER A 334 -5.01 -14.73 11.60
N VAL A 335 -4.98 -13.49 12.16
CA VAL A 335 -4.38 -13.18 13.46
C VAL A 335 -5.39 -12.49 14.36
N TYR A 336 -5.53 -12.94 15.60
CA TYR A 336 -6.53 -12.51 16.57
C TYR A 336 -5.99 -11.56 17.65
N TYR A 337 -4.83 -10.96 17.43
CA TYR A 337 -4.21 -9.96 18.31
C TYR A 337 -3.41 -8.95 17.51
N GLU A 338 -3.17 -7.79 18.11
CA GLU A 338 -2.27 -6.78 17.56
C GLU A 338 -0.82 -7.13 17.88
N TYR A 339 0.07 -6.88 16.95
CA TYR A 339 1.52 -7.02 17.11
C TYR A 339 2.22 -5.97 16.23
N ALA A 340 3.50 -5.81 16.45
CA ALA A 340 4.33 -5.08 15.50
C ALA A 340 5.34 -6.05 14.87
N ILE A 341 5.73 -5.75 13.62
CA ILE A 341 6.77 -6.50 12.91
C ILE A 341 7.83 -5.51 12.43
N SER A 342 9.11 -5.91 12.40
CA SER A 342 10.14 -5.01 11.90
C SER A 342 9.83 -4.59 10.45
N ARG A 343 9.97 -3.30 10.20
CA ARG A 343 9.68 -2.70 8.89
C ARG A 343 10.53 -3.32 7.79
N THR A 344 11.75 -3.68 8.12
CA THR A 344 12.76 -4.24 7.20
C THR A 344 13.24 -5.59 7.70
N GLU A 345 13.98 -6.30 6.87
CA GLU A 345 14.78 -7.46 7.27
C GLU A 345 15.84 -7.04 8.30
N LEU A 346 16.33 -7.98 9.10
CA LEU A 346 17.45 -7.79 10.01
C LEU A 346 18.74 -7.45 9.23
N SER A 347 19.33 -6.30 9.51
CA SER A 347 20.51 -5.80 8.81
C SER A 347 21.83 -6.36 9.39
N ASN A 348 22.90 -6.33 8.60
CA ASN A 348 24.25 -6.64 9.08
C ASN A 348 24.67 -5.75 10.26
N ARG A 349 24.26 -4.47 10.28
CA ARG A 349 24.56 -3.54 11.37
C ARG A 349 23.98 -4.02 12.69
N GLU A 350 22.70 -4.38 12.68
CA GLU A 350 22.00 -4.85 13.89
C GLU A 350 22.58 -6.15 14.39
N TYR A 351 22.89 -7.06 13.48
CA TYR A 351 23.49 -8.33 13.85
C TYR A 351 24.94 -8.19 14.34
N CYS A 352 25.72 -7.25 13.81
CA CYS A 352 27.04 -6.88 14.35
C CYS A 352 26.96 -6.32 15.77
N LEU A 353 25.96 -5.51 16.10
CA LEU A 353 25.73 -5.05 17.48
C LEU A 353 25.51 -6.23 18.42
N PHE A 354 24.67 -7.16 18.03
CA PHE A 354 24.41 -8.39 18.77
C PHE A 354 25.68 -9.22 18.98
N LEU A 355 26.41 -9.54 17.92
CA LEU A 355 27.66 -10.34 18.00
C LEU A 355 28.69 -9.68 18.92
N ASN A 356 28.90 -8.37 18.83
CA ASN A 356 29.82 -7.64 19.69
C ASN A 356 29.35 -7.60 21.15
N ALA A 357 28.04 -7.60 21.40
CA ALA A 357 27.48 -7.61 22.74
C ALA A 357 27.68 -8.95 23.46
N VAL A 358 27.47 -10.08 22.74
CA VAL A 358 27.38 -11.41 23.34
C VAL A 358 28.53 -12.34 22.97
N ALA A 359 29.07 -12.27 21.76
CA ALA A 359 30.05 -13.22 21.21
C ALA A 359 31.48 -12.68 21.15
N SER A 360 31.73 -11.47 21.68
CA SER A 360 33.07 -10.84 21.64
C SER A 360 34.16 -11.58 22.36
N LYS A 361 33.85 -12.35 23.44
CA LYS A 361 34.83 -13.17 24.18
C LYS A 361 34.94 -14.59 23.63
N SER A 362 33.82 -15.21 23.34
CA SER A 362 33.70 -16.57 22.80
C SER A 362 32.36 -16.70 22.07
N ASP A 363 32.28 -17.58 21.07
CA ASP A 363 31.10 -17.88 20.31
C ASP A 363 30.84 -19.39 20.27
N PRO A 364 30.43 -20.01 21.38
CA PRO A 364 30.23 -21.47 21.48
C PRO A 364 29.04 -21.94 20.62
N TYR A 365 28.09 -21.07 20.29
CA TYR A 365 26.90 -21.40 19.52
C TYR A 365 27.03 -21.11 18.05
N ARG A 366 28.22 -20.62 17.60
CA ARG A 366 28.49 -20.31 16.21
C ARG A 366 27.49 -19.29 15.62
N LEU A 367 27.15 -18.29 16.42
CA LEU A 367 26.28 -17.17 15.97
C LEU A 367 26.89 -16.43 14.77
N TYR A 368 28.23 -16.39 14.69
CA TYR A 368 28.95 -15.95 13.53
C TYR A 368 29.36 -17.17 12.70
N HIS A 369 28.90 -17.20 11.44
CA HIS A 369 29.33 -18.18 10.44
C HIS A 369 30.42 -17.58 9.55
N GLU A 370 31.40 -18.39 9.12
CA GLU A 370 32.53 -17.88 8.32
C GLU A 370 32.08 -17.34 6.96
N GLU A 371 31.00 -17.86 6.39
CA GLU A 371 30.41 -17.35 5.16
C GLU A 371 29.76 -15.95 5.33
N MET A 372 29.53 -15.47 6.55
CA MET A 372 29.20 -14.06 6.79
C MET A 372 30.35 -13.14 6.37
N GLN A 373 31.57 -13.67 6.29
CA GLN A 373 32.73 -12.95 5.73
C GLN A 373 33.03 -13.38 4.31
N ASN A 374 33.03 -14.67 3.99
CA ASN A 374 33.61 -15.18 2.74
C ASN A 374 32.56 -15.42 1.66
N GLY A 375 31.30 -15.58 2.03
CA GLY A 375 30.20 -15.87 1.12
C GLY A 375 29.76 -14.68 0.26
N VAL A 376 29.05 -14.99 -0.80
CA VAL A 376 28.65 -14.01 -1.86
C VAL A 376 27.74 -12.88 -1.32
N THR A 377 26.95 -13.14 -0.28
CA THR A 377 26.10 -12.14 0.40
C THR A 377 26.56 -11.86 1.82
N GLY A 378 27.77 -12.30 2.17
CA GLY A 378 28.34 -12.10 3.50
C GLY A 378 28.77 -10.65 3.74
N GLY A 379 28.20 -10.00 4.74
CA GLY A 379 28.41 -8.58 5.04
C GLY A 379 29.20 -8.29 6.33
N ILE A 380 29.63 -9.31 7.09
CA ILE A 380 30.24 -9.14 8.42
C ILE A 380 31.63 -9.80 8.46
N THR A 381 32.63 -9.07 8.91
CA THR A 381 33.98 -9.59 9.16
C THR A 381 34.19 -9.86 10.65
N ARG A 382 35.01 -10.88 10.98
CA ARG A 382 35.44 -11.20 12.34
C ARG A 382 36.94 -11.10 12.44
N SER A 383 37.44 -10.24 13.33
CA SER A 383 38.87 -10.09 13.63
C SER A 383 39.16 -10.64 15.01
N LYS A 384 40.19 -11.50 15.13
CA LYS A 384 40.69 -12.00 16.41
C LYS A 384 41.63 -10.99 17.06
N THR A 385 41.45 -10.71 18.34
CA THR A 385 42.30 -9.84 19.16
C THR A 385 42.82 -10.57 20.37
N SER A 386 43.72 -9.95 21.14
CA SER A 386 44.19 -10.53 22.45
C SER A 386 43.07 -10.66 23.51
N LYS A 387 41.93 -9.99 23.31
CA LYS A 387 40.78 -9.96 24.24
C LYS A 387 39.56 -10.74 23.73
N GLY A 388 39.66 -11.38 22.56
CA GLY A 388 38.56 -12.09 21.91
C GLY A 388 38.32 -11.68 20.48
N PHE A 389 37.08 -11.40 20.09
CA PHE A 389 36.67 -11.09 18.71
C PHE A 389 36.05 -9.70 18.60
N ILE A 390 36.25 -9.07 17.42
CA ILE A 390 35.56 -7.88 17.02
C ILE A 390 34.84 -8.20 15.70
N TYR A 391 33.56 -7.81 15.61
CA TYR A 391 32.72 -7.99 14.44
C TYR A 391 32.44 -6.62 13.81
N GLN A 392 32.62 -6.52 12.51
CA GLN A 392 32.44 -5.27 11.77
C GLN A 392 31.71 -5.51 10.45
N CYS A 393 30.84 -4.60 10.05
CA CYS A 393 30.26 -4.63 8.71
C CYS A 393 31.34 -4.31 7.67
N LYS A 394 31.30 -5.00 6.55
CA LYS A 394 32.09 -4.61 5.38
C LYS A 394 31.63 -3.23 4.88
N PRO A 395 32.48 -2.48 4.14
CA PRO A 395 32.08 -1.24 3.52
C PRO A 395 30.82 -1.41 2.63
N ASN A 396 29.83 -0.55 2.83
CA ASN A 396 28.52 -0.57 2.12
C ASN A 396 27.62 -1.79 2.40
N TRP A 397 27.92 -2.59 3.44
CA TRP A 397 27.12 -3.76 3.80
C TRP A 397 26.27 -3.54 5.06
N ALA A 398 26.52 -2.50 5.83
CA ALA A 398 25.84 -2.28 7.11
C ALA A 398 24.29 -2.28 7.00
N ASN A 399 23.76 -1.65 5.98
CA ASN A 399 22.31 -1.54 5.74
C ASN A 399 21.75 -2.61 4.77
N ARG A 400 22.45 -3.72 4.55
CA ARG A 400 21.96 -4.86 3.79
C ARG A 400 21.56 -5.99 4.71
N PRO A 401 20.63 -6.89 4.32
CA PRO A 401 20.22 -7.98 5.18
C PRO A 401 21.38 -8.83 5.61
N VAL A 402 21.38 -9.28 6.84
CA VAL A 402 22.29 -10.33 7.28
C VAL A 402 21.82 -11.66 6.72
N THR A 403 22.76 -12.43 6.18
CA THR A 403 22.53 -13.75 5.60
C THR A 403 23.37 -14.81 6.32
N TYR A 404 23.22 -16.07 5.92
CA TYR A 404 23.84 -17.21 6.59
C TYR A 404 23.39 -17.36 8.05
N LEU A 405 22.12 -17.00 8.31
CA LEU A 405 21.46 -17.18 9.60
C LEU A 405 20.70 -18.51 9.66
N ALA A 406 20.95 -19.31 10.69
CA ALA A 406 20.09 -20.43 11.05
C ALA A 406 18.89 -19.94 11.89
N PHE A 407 17.84 -20.77 11.96
CA PHE A 407 16.71 -20.51 12.87
C PHE A 407 17.17 -20.32 14.32
N TYR A 408 18.14 -21.11 14.76
CA TYR A 408 18.74 -21.00 16.11
C TYR A 408 19.37 -19.64 16.38
N ASP A 409 20.06 -19.09 15.39
CA ASP A 409 20.73 -17.80 15.53
C ASP A 409 19.71 -16.68 15.72
N LEU A 410 18.63 -16.72 14.93
CA LEU A 410 17.55 -15.74 15.01
C LEU A 410 16.74 -15.89 16.32
N ALA A 411 16.50 -17.11 16.80
CA ALA A 411 15.86 -17.36 18.11
C ALA A 411 16.70 -16.83 19.27
N ARG A 412 18.04 -16.98 19.22
CA ARG A 412 18.95 -16.40 20.22
C ARG A 412 19.03 -14.88 20.12
N TYR A 413 18.96 -14.33 18.92
CA TYR A 413 18.83 -12.90 18.72
C TYR A 413 17.51 -12.36 19.31
N ALA A 414 16.39 -13.06 19.12
CA ALA A 414 15.09 -12.72 19.73
C ALA A 414 15.15 -12.77 21.28
N ASN A 415 15.85 -13.74 21.87
CA ASN A 415 16.10 -13.79 23.32
C ASN A 415 16.90 -12.56 23.80
N TRP A 416 17.95 -12.21 23.09
CA TRP A 416 18.77 -11.04 23.41
C TRP A 416 17.94 -9.74 23.37
N MET A 417 17.10 -9.58 22.35
CA MET A 417 16.16 -8.47 22.26
C MET A 417 15.14 -8.49 23.41
N HIS A 418 14.60 -9.66 23.74
CA HIS A 418 13.65 -9.85 24.85
C HIS A 418 14.23 -9.38 26.18
N TYR A 419 15.49 -9.65 26.44
CA TYR A 419 16.22 -9.26 27.68
C TYR A 419 16.80 -7.84 27.62
N ASP A 420 16.36 -7.03 26.65
CA ASP A 420 16.78 -5.65 26.51
C ASP A 420 18.28 -5.48 26.16
N CYS A 421 18.77 -6.34 25.27
CA CYS A 421 20.10 -6.31 24.64
C CYS A 421 21.28 -6.22 25.62
N PRO A 422 21.43 -7.14 26.59
CA PRO A 422 22.52 -7.11 27.54
C PRO A 422 23.88 -7.36 26.88
N THR A 423 24.95 -6.76 27.47
CA THR A 423 26.33 -6.91 27.00
C THR A 423 27.09 -7.94 27.86
N LYS A 424 26.54 -9.14 28.04
CA LYS A 424 27.10 -10.21 28.81
C LYS A 424 27.55 -11.38 27.92
N GLY A 425 28.08 -12.46 28.53
CA GLY A 425 28.45 -13.65 27.79
C GLY A 425 27.27 -14.35 27.15
N VAL A 426 27.51 -15.00 26.00
CA VAL A 426 26.47 -15.61 25.17
C VAL A 426 25.73 -16.79 25.84
N SER A 427 26.39 -17.50 26.75
CA SER A 427 25.86 -18.67 27.43
C SER A 427 25.22 -18.37 28.80
N GLU A 428 25.06 -17.11 29.15
CA GLU A 428 24.41 -16.76 30.42
C GLU A 428 22.89 -16.64 30.22
N LEU A 429 22.09 -17.21 31.12
CA LEU A 429 20.66 -17.00 31.20
C LEU A 429 20.37 -15.47 31.33
N GLY A 430 19.40 -14.98 30.61
CA GLY A 430 19.13 -13.53 30.52
C GLY A 430 20.00 -12.79 29.49
N THR A 431 20.65 -13.52 28.56
CA THR A 431 21.35 -12.95 27.39
C THR A 431 20.80 -13.56 26.09
N THR A 432 21.34 -14.68 25.65
CA THR A 432 20.82 -15.41 24.47
C THR A 432 20.09 -16.70 24.88
N GLU A 433 20.26 -17.09 26.14
CA GLU A 433 19.64 -18.29 26.69
C GLU A 433 18.25 -18.00 27.23
N GLY A 434 17.36 -18.96 27.04
CA GLY A 434 16.04 -19.01 27.64
C GLY A 434 15.66 -20.44 28.01
N ASN A 435 14.67 -20.57 28.87
CA ASN A 435 14.07 -21.84 29.27
C ASN A 435 12.54 -21.78 29.08
N ALA A 436 11.81 -22.76 29.59
CA ALA A 436 10.36 -22.84 29.43
C ALA A 436 9.57 -21.64 30.02
N THR A 437 10.18 -20.81 30.85
CA THR A 437 9.52 -19.69 31.56
C THR A 437 10.23 -18.35 31.41
N GLN A 438 11.41 -18.35 30.82
CA GLN A 438 12.25 -17.14 30.66
C GLN A 438 12.79 -17.05 29.25
N GLY A 439 12.84 -15.84 28.72
CA GLY A 439 13.24 -15.58 27.34
C GLY A 439 12.07 -15.64 26.37
N ALA A 440 12.34 -15.26 25.15
CA ALA A 440 11.38 -15.40 24.03
C ALA A 440 11.27 -16.88 23.60
N TYR A 441 12.37 -17.60 23.66
CA TYR A 441 12.49 -19.02 23.28
C TYR A 441 13.23 -19.84 24.31
N ASN A 442 12.77 -21.06 24.54
CA ASN A 442 13.53 -22.07 25.30
C ASN A 442 14.69 -22.59 24.42
N THR A 443 15.92 -22.33 24.84
CA THR A 443 17.15 -22.73 24.14
C THR A 443 17.81 -23.97 24.72
N GLU A 444 17.31 -24.53 25.85
CA GLU A 444 17.89 -25.70 26.54
C GLU A 444 17.95 -26.93 25.60
N ASP A 445 16.98 -27.04 24.69
CA ASP A 445 16.88 -28.19 23.81
C ASP A 445 17.64 -28.02 22.48
N PHE A 446 18.20 -26.82 22.17
CA PHE A 446 18.83 -26.57 20.88
C PHE A 446 19.99 -27.51 20.58
N GLU A 447 20.89 -27.74 21.53
CA GLU A 447 22.04 -28.62 21.32
C GLU A 447 21.63 -30.10 21.30
N ALA A 448 20.61 -30.48 22.08
CA ALA A 448 20.08 -31.85 22.08
C ALA A 448 19.41 -32.20 20.74
N VAL A 449 18.70 -31.23 20.14
CA VAL A 449 18.11 -31.38 18.78
C VAL A 449 19.22 -31.42 17.74
N ARG A 450 20.19 -30.51 17.81
CA ARG A 450 21.31 -30.42 16.84
C ARG A 450 22.14 -31.70 16.84
N SER A 451 22.34 -32.33 18.02
CA SER A 451 23.05 -33.62 18.17
C SER A 451 22.18 -34.83 17.86
N GLY A 452 20.90 -34.68 17.56
CA GLY A 452 19.97 -35.77 17.30
C GLY A 452 19.52 -36.53 18.55
N GLN A 453 19.83 -36.03 19.77
CA GLN A 453 19.41 -36.61 21.04
C GLN A 453 17.95 -36.36 21.37
N LYS A 454 17.36 -35.31 20.77
CA LYS A 454 15.96 -34.93 20.92
C LYS A 454 15.30 -34.71 19.57
N SER A 455 14.06 -35.11 19.44
CA SER A 455 13.27 -34.85 18.23
C SER A 455 12.93 -33.36 18.12
N PRO A 456 13.11 -32.75 16.96
CA PRO A 456 12.72 -31.36 16.74
C PRO A 456 11.23 -31.11 16.92
N TYR A 457 10.37 -32.12 16.94
CA TYR A 457 8.91 -32.00 17.05
C TYR A 457 8.38 -31.87 18.49
N GLU A 458 9.14 -32.24 19.50
CA GLU A 458 8.54 -32.47 20.82
C GLU A 458 8.21 -31.22 21.64
N THR A 459 8.89 -30.09 21.47
CA THR A 459 8.57 -28.82 22.18
C THR A 459 9.34 -27.65 21.63
N PHE A 460 10.05 -27.84 20.55
CA PHE A 460 11.12 -26.98 20.10
C PHE A 460 10.61 -25.72 19.36
N GLY A 461 11.14 -24.57 19.79
CA GLY A 461 11.07 -23.34 19.00
C GLY A 461 9.70 -22.70 18.86
N LYS A 462 8.79 -22.92 19.82
CA LYS A 462 7.64 -22.04 20.03
C LYS A 462 8.02 -20.92 21.00
N ARG A 463 7.52 -19.72 20.75
CA ARG A 463 7.71 -18.59 21.66
C ARG A 463 7.08 -18.85 23.01
N ASN A 464 7.72 -18.36 24.05
CA ASN A 464 7.18 -18.38 25.41
C ASN A 464 6.06 -17.35 25.57
N THR A 465 5.11 -17.62 26.44
CA THR A 465 4.21 -16.61 26.98
C THR A 465 5.03 -15.48 27.60
N GLY A 466 4.71 -14.24 27.31
CA GLY A 466 5.48 -13.07 27.75
C GLY A 466 6.64 -12.68 26.83
N ALA A 467 6.83 -13.35 25.68
CA ALA A 467 7.84 -12.96 24.71
C ALA A 467 7.64 -11.50 24.24
N ARG A 468 8.67 -10.68 24.33
CA ARG A 468 8.64 -9.29 23.87
C ARG A 468 9.01 -9.17 22.40
N PHE A 469 9.89 -10.03 21.91
CA PHE A 469 10.31 -10.16 20.53
C PHE A 469 10.33 -11.62 20.12
N TRP A 470 9.94 -11.92 18.88
CA TRP A 470 9.91 -13.30 18.37
C TRP A 470 10.02 -13.35 16.85
N ILE A 471 10.33 -14.52 16.30
CA ILE A 471 10.29 -14.82 14.86
C ILE A 471 8.81 -14.88 14.45
N PRO A 472 8.37 -14.21 13.38
CA PRO A 472 6.97 -14.24 13.00
C PRO A 472 6.48 -15.67 12.74
N SER A 473 5.23 -15.94 13.15
CA SER A 473 4.54 -17.12 12.66
C SER A 473 4.18 -16.98 11.19
N GLU A 474 3.79 -18.07 10.55
CA GLU A 474 3.28 -18.09 9.19
C GLU A 474 2.14 -17.07 9.01
N ASP A 475 1.15 -17.09 9.90
CA ASP A 475 -0.01 -16.18 9.84
C ASP A 475 0.38 -14.71 10.05
N GLU A 476 1.30 -14.41 10.98
CA GLU A 476 1.78 -13.06 11.25
C GLU A 476 2.56 -12.48 10.06
N TRP A 477 3.52 -13.25 9.55
CA TRP A 477 4.32 -12.84 8.41
C TRP A 477 3.46 -12.63 7.16
N TYR A 478 2.55 -13.60 6.90
CA TYR A 478 1.63 -13.58 5.77
C TYR A 478 0.69 -12.37 5.81
N LYS A 479 0.12 -12.09 6.98
CA LYS A 479 -0.73 -10.92 7.17
C LYS A 479 0.03 -9.62 6.90
N ALA A 480 1.21 -9.47 7.47
CA ALA A 480 2.03 -8.27 7.29
C ALA A 480 2.40 -8.01 5.82
N ALA A 481 2.63 -9.08 5.04
CA ALA A 481 3.05 -9.02 3.65
C ALA A 481 1.90 -8.79 2.66
N TYR A 482 0.82 -9.56 2.79
CA TYR A 482 -0.19 -9.68 1.73
C TYR A 482 -1.57 -9.12 2.09
N HIS A 483 -1.89 -9.01 3.39
CA HIS A 483 -3.21 -8.56 3.82
C HIS A 483 -3.37 -7.05 3.61
N ASP A 484 -4.50 -6.68 2.99
CA ASP A 484 -4.91 -5.31 2.77
C ASP A 484 -6.43 -5.22 3.01
N PRO A 485 -6.86 -4.76 4.19
CA PRO A 485 -8.28 -4.64 4.52
C PRO A 485 -9.01 -3.64 3.63
N GLU A 486 -8.27 -2.79 2.92
CA GLU A 486 -8.83 -1.82 1.97
C GLU A 486 -8.90 -2.36 0.55
N LYS A 487 -8.37 -3.55 0.29
CA LYS A 487 -8.44 -4.17 -1.03
C LYS A 487 -9.88 -4.48 -1.41
N ILE A 488 -10.31 -3.93 -2.54
CA ILE A 488 -11.66 -4.12 -3.07
C ILE A 488 -11.84 -5.56 -3.55
N GLY A 489 -12.98 -6.16 -3.19
CA GLY A 489 -13.36 -7.50 -3.62
C GLY A 489 -13.54 -8.47 -2.45
N ASN A 490 -13.68 -9.75 -2.77
CA ASN A 490 -14.00 -10.80 -1.78
C ASN A 490 -12.75 -11.43 -1.12
N ARG A 491 -11.55 -10.97 -1.48
CA ARG A 491 -10.27 -11.47 -0.97
C ARG A 491 -9.41 -10.28 -0.53
N PRO A 492 -9.25 -10.03 0.78
CA PRO A 492 -8.45 -8.92 1.30
C PRO A 492 -6.96 -9.27 1.33
N TYR A 493 -6.46 -9.97 0.32
CA TYR A 493 -5.05 -10.36 0.18
C TYR A 493 -4.57 -10.14 -1.24
N HIS A 494 -3.36 -9.63 -1.37
CA HIS A 494 -2.65 -9.53 -2.63
C HIS A 494 -1.86 -10.82 -2.92
N ASP A 495 -1.48 -11.03 -4.17
CA ASP A 495 -0.64 -12.18 -4.54
C ASP A 495 0.85 -11.88 -4.34
N TYR A 496 1.22 -10.60 -4.26
CA TYR A 496 2.59 -10.13 -3.98
C TYR A 496 2.60 -9.09 -2.85
N PRO A 497 3.70 -9.00 -2.06
CA PRO A 497 3.77 -8.10 -0.92
C PRO A 497 4.01 -6.63 -1.32
N THR A 498 3.91 -6.32 -2.60
CA THR A 498 3.96 -4.98 -3.19
C THR A 498 2.57 -4.38 -3.43
N ARG A 499 1.55 -4.83 -2.70
CA ARG A 499 0.14 -4.45 -2.85
C ARG A 499 -0.38 -4.67 -4.28
N SER A 500 0.04 -5.75 -4.92
CA SER A 500 -0.33 -6.10 -6.29
C SER A 500 -0.68 -7.58 -6.42
N SER A 501 -1.54 -7.92 -7.38
CA SER A 501 -1.71 -9.28 -7.87
C SER A 501 -0.88 -9.55 -9.13
N ASP A 502 -0.22 -8.55 -9.69
CA ASP A 502 0.76 -8.69 -10.76
C ASP A 502 2.16 -8.86 -10.18
N ALA A 503 3.01 -9.64 -10.85
CA ALA A 503 4.39 -9.82 -10.46
C ALA A 503 5.14 -8.46 -10.40
N PRO A 504 5.93 -8.20 -9.35
CA PRO A 504 6.65 -6.94 -9.23
C PRO A 504 7.70 -6.78 -10.33
N THR A 505 8.08 -5.53 -10.59
CA THR A 505 9.24 -5.20 -11.44
C THR A 505 10.52 -5.13 -10.61
N HIS A 506 11.68 -5.02 -11.24
CA HIS A 506 12.96 -4.76 -10.56
C HIS A 506 13.03 -3.38 -9.84
N GLU A 507 12.08 -2.49 -10.09
CA GLU A 507 11.92 -1.23 -9.34
C GLU A 507 11.10 -1.42 -8.04
N GLN A 508 10.54 -2.60 -7.82
CA GLN A 508 9.65 -2.91 -6.72
C GLN A 508 10.16 -4.04 -5.81
N ALA A 509 11.01 -4.93 -6.33
CA ALA A 509 11.56 -6.04 -5.57
C ALA A 509 12.88 -6.55 -6.16
N ASN A 510 13.76 -7.09 -5.29
CA ASN A 510 15.03 -7.69 -5.67
C ASN A 510 14.87 -9.20 -5.85
N TYR A 511 14.70 -9.65 -7.07
CA TYR A 511 14.54 -11.05 -7.46
C TYR A 511 15.05 -11.28 -8.89
N MET A 512 15.08 -12.52 -9.34
CA MET A 512 15.50 -12.88 -10.71
C MET A 512 14.30 -12.80 -11.68
N TYR A 513 14.35 -11.86 -12.61
CA TYR A 513 13.34 -11.68 -13.66
C TYR A 513 13.96 -12.02 -15.02
N ASP A 514 13.35 -12.94 -15.76
CA ASP A 514 13.80 -13.38 -17.09
C ASP A 514 15.31 -13.72 -17.13
N ASN A 515 15.77 -14.51 -16.14
CA ASN A 515 17.17 -14.87 -15.91
C ASN A 515 18.12 -13.67 -15.69
N THR A 516 17.57 -12.50 -15.38
CA THR A 516 18.34 -11.29 -15.05
C THR A 516 18.18 -10.96 -13.58
N LEU A 517 19.29 -10.69 -12.89
CA LEU A 517 19.29 -10.25 -11.50
C LEU A 517 18.95 -8.76 -11.43
N CYS A 518 18.16 -8.35 -10.41
CA CYS A 518 17.90 -6.95 -10.14
C CYS A 518 19.20 -6.20 -9.83
N ILE A 519 20.03 -6.80 -8.96
CA ILE A 519 21.37 -6.33 -8.65
C ILE A 519 22.34 -7.54 -8.68
N GLY A 520 23.48 -7.39 -9.36
CA GLY A 520 24.53 -8.39 -9.44
C GLY A 520 25.68 -8.14 -8.48
N GLU A 521 26.86 -8.67 -8.84
CA GLU A 521 28.09 -8.42 -8.07
C GLU A 521 28.36 -6.94 -7.84
N PRO A 522 28.95 -6.60 -6.69
CA PRO A 522 29.44 -7.49 -5.65
C PRO A 522 28.42 -7.78 -4.55
N PHE A 523 27.16 -7.30 -4.64
CA PHE A 523 26.24 -7.30 -3.51
C PHE A 523 25.16 -8.38 -3.58
N PHE A 524 24.52 -8.58 -4.72
CA PHE A 524 23.35 -9.44 -4.97
C PHE A 524 22.10 -9.08 -4.13
N VAL A 525 22.27 -8.57 -2.92
CA VAL A 525 21.20 -8.08 -2.02
C VAL A 525 21.20 -6.55 -2.00
N VAL A 526 20.02 -5.95 -1.91
CA VAL A 526 19.83 -4.49 -1.80
C VAL A 526 19.82 -4.05 -0.32
N PRO A 527 20.00 -2.76 -0.01
CA PRO A 527 19.74 -2.22 1.34
C PRO A 527 18.33 -2.59 1.81
N VAL A 528 18.17 -2.87 3.12
CA VAL A 528 16.89 -3.32 3.72
C VAL A 528 15.78 -2.28 3.62
N ASP A 529 16.10 -1.02 3.42
CA ASP A 529 15.18 0.10 3.23
C ASP A 529 14.94 0.46 1.76
N SER A 530 15.30 -0.43 0.82
CA SER A 530 15.02 -0.27 -0.61
C SER A 530 13.53 -0.42 -0.90
N PHE A 531 13.12 0.05 -2.09
CA PHE A 531 11.76 -0.08 -2.62
C PHE A 531 10.67 0.53 -1.73
N GLN A 532 10.90 1.72 -1.19
CA GLN A 532 9.96 2.44 -0.32
C GLN A 532 8.54 2.54 -0.92
N ASN A 533 8.44 2.64 -2.26
CA ASN A 533 7.18 2.75 -2.98
C ASN A 533 6.47 1.41 -3.22
N ALA A 534 7.09 0.31 -2.81
CA ALA A 534 6.56 -1.05 -2.96
C ALA A 534 6.32 -1.71 -1.58
N ALA A 535 6.10 -0.90 -0.55
CA ALA A 535 5.75 -1.37 0.78
C ALA A 535 4.43 -2.15 0.79
N SER A 536 4.29 -3.10 1.72
CA SER A 536 3.01 -3.75 1.99
C SER A 536 1.97 -2.73 2.49
N TYR A 537 0.72 -3.14 2.64
CA TYR A 537 -0.32 -2.28 3.22
C TYR A 537 0.09 -1.69 4.57
N TYR A 538 0.73 -2.48 5.42
CA TYR A 538 1.19 -2.05 6.74
C TYR A 538 2.50 -1.28 6.75
N GLY A 539 3.17 -1.17 5.60
CA GLY A 539 4.41 -0.41 5.45
C GLY A 539 5.69 -1.23 5.62
N THR A 540 5.62 -2.56 5.63
CA THR A 540 6.83 -3.42 5.59
C THR A 540 7.52 -3.34 4.24
N LEU A 541 8.83 -3.48 4.22
CA LEU A 541 9.67 -3.45 3.03
C LEU A 541 10.34 -4.80 2.82
N ASN A 542 10.59 -5.11 1.55
CA ASN A 542 11.35 -6.30 1.11
C ASN A 542 10.80 -7.65 1.60
N GLN A 543 9.52 -7.74 1.99
CA GLN A 543 8.89 -9.05 2.22
C GLN A 543 8.71 -9.85 0.91
N GLY A 544 9.11 -9.31 -0.21
CA GLY A 544 9.20 -9.97 -1.51
C GLY A 544 10.57 -9.80 -2.14
N GLY A 545 11.31 -10.90 -2.28
CA GLY A 545 12.66 -10.91 -2.80
C GLY A 545 13.72 -10.61 -1.74
N ASN A 546 14.88 -10.20 -2.18
CA ASN A 546 16.07 -9.92 -1.38
C ASN A 546 16.56 -11.17 -0.65
N VAL A 547 16.00 -11.54 0.51
CA VAL A 547 16.32 -12.77 1.23
C VAL A 547 15.07 -13.51 1.68
N TRP A 548 15.12 -14.85 1.74
CA TRP A 548 14.14 -15.67 2.41
C TRP A 548 14.13 -15.40 3.89
N GLU A 549 12.95 -15.34 4.50
CA GLU A 549 12.78 -15.00 5.90
C GLU A 549 12.23 -16.17 6.71
N TRP A 550 12.95 -16.52 7.80
CA TRP A 550 12.55 -17.57 8.71
C TRP A 550 11.20 -17.30 9.37
N LEU A 551 10.40 -18.39 9.48
CA LEU A 551 9.14 -18.44 10.23
C LEU A 551 9.26 -19.31 11.47
N GLU A 552 8.43 -19.02 12.48
CA GLU A 552 8.34 -19.83 13.68
C GLU A 552 7.72 -21.23 13.44
N ASP A 553 6.87 -21.34 12.43
CA ASP A 553 6.11 -22.55 12.14
C ASP A 553 6.95 -23.64 11.45
N TRP A 554 6.57 -24.90 11.71
CA TRP A 554 7.10 -26.04 10.97
C TRP A 554 6.55 -26.09 9.56
N GLN A 555 7.41 -26.36 8.61
CA GLN A 555 6.95 -26.60 7.24
C GLN A 555 6.22 -27.94 7.15
N TYR A 556 4.95 -27.92 6.73
CA TYR A 556 4.13 -29.11 6.59
C TYR A 556 4.75 -30.16 5.65
N GLY A 557 4.78 -31.42 6.11
CA GLY A 557 5.29 -32.56 5.33
C GLY A 557 6.82 -32.71 5.30
N THR A 558 7.59 -31.79 5.91
CA THR A 558 9.07 -31.81 5.91
C THR A 558 9.61 -31.92 7.32
N VAL A 559 10.30 -33.03 7.60
CA VAL A 559 10.84 -33.32 8.94
C VAL A 559 12.00 -32.39 9.28
N GLY A 560 11.94 -31.71 10.42
CA GLY A 560 13.04 -30.87 10.94
C GLY A 560 13.24 -29.56 10.18
N CYS A 561 12.30 -29.14 9.34
CA CYS A 561 12.36 -27.88 8.59
C CYS A 561 11.35 -26.85 9.11
N ARG A 562 11.78 -25.58 9.16
CA ARG A 562 10.93 -24.42 9.39
C ARG A 562 10.50 -23.82 8.06
N GLY A 563 9.38 -23.11 8.06
CA GLY A 563 8.95 -22.35 6.90
C GLY A 563 9.86 -21.17 6.61
N LEU A 564 10.01 -20.87 5.34
CA LEU A 564 10.63 -19.67 4.78
C LEU A 564 9.66 -18.99 3.83
N ARG A 565 9.59 -17.67 3.86
CA ARG A 565 8.73 -16.90 2.95
C ARG A 565 9.44 -15.73 2.31
N GLY A 566 8.81 -15.20 1.25
CA GLY A 566 9.19 -13.97 0.58
C GLY A 566 10.04 -14.17 -0.67
N GLY A 567 10.70 -15.30 -0.83
CA GLY A 567 11.65 -15.49 -1.94
C GLY A 567 12.98 -14.79 -1.68
N SER A 568 13.85 -14.75 -2.67
CA SER A 568 15.14 -14.08 -2.57
C SER A 568 15.59 -13.51 -3.91
N TRP A 569 16.70 -12.78 -3.89
CA TRP A 569 17.34 -12.21 -5.08
C TRP A 569 17.66 -13.22 -6.21
N SER A 570 17.84 -14.48 -5.85
CA SER A 570 18.17 -15.55 -6.81
C SER A 570 16.97 -16.40 -7.23
N TYR A 571 15.75 -16.07 -6.77
CA TYR A 571 14.52 -16.76 -7.13
C TYR A 571 13.67 -15.92 -8.09
N THR A 572 12.81 -16.60 -8.85
CA THR A 572 11.86 -15.92 -9.75
C THR A 572 10.69 -15.30 -8.95
N ALA A 573 9.84 -14.52 -9.61
CA ALA A 573 8.64 -13.94 -9.02
C ALA A 573 7.72 -14.97 -8.31
N PHE A 574 7.78 -16.25 -8.71
CA PHE A 574 7.05 -17.32 -8.04
C PHE A 574 7.44 -17.45 -6.55
N GLY A 575 8.73 -17.23 -6.21
CA GLY A 575 9.20 -17.25 -4.82
C GLY A 575 8.56 -16.16 -3.94
N LEU A 576 8.19 -15.03 -4.54
CA LEU A 576 7.60 -13.88 -3.86
C LEU A 576 6.08 -14.00 -3.71
N ASN A 577 5.47 -14.95 -4.46
CA ASN A 577 4.01 -15.09 -4.51
C ASN A 577 3.46 -15.64 -3.19
N ALA A 578 2.28 -15.18 -2.80
CA ALA A 578 1.58 -15.56 -1.58
C ALA A 578 1.34 -17.08 -1.45
N CYS A 579 1.26 -17.81 -2.57
CA CYS A 579 1.08 -19.27 -2.54
C CYS A 579 2.38 -20.03 -2.21
N ASN A 580 3.55 -19.37 -2.23
CA ASN A 580 4.83 -20.04 -2.10
C ASN A 580 5.42 -19.95 -0.70
N THR A 581 5.94 -21.06 -0.23
CA THR A 581 6.73 -21.21 1.00
C THR A 581 7.80 -22.25 0.74
N ASP A 582 8.95 -22.12 1.35
CA ASP A 582 10.08 -23.04 1.17
C ASP A 582 10.49 -23.65 2.53
N PRO A 583 10.95 -24.90 2.59
CA PRO A 583 11.46 -25.49 3.81
C PRO A 583 12.93 -25.16 4.01
N GLY A 584 13.32 -24.70 5.20
CA GLY A 584 14.70 -24.56 5.65
C GLY A 584 15.01 -25.48 6.82
N GLY A 585 16.12 -26.22 6.73
CA GLY A 585 16.65 -26.98 7.87
C GLY A 585 17.02 -26.01 9.00
N ILE A 586 16.63 -26.33 10.23
CA ILE A 586 16.76 -25.43 11.40
C ILE A 586 18.19 -24.94 11.68
N ASP A 587 19.22 -25.63 11.18
CA ASP A 587 20.65 -25.28 11.31
C ASP A 587 21.26 -24.82 9.96
N ASP A 588 20.44 -24.69 8.92
CA ASP A 588 20.91 -24.27 7.60
C ASP A 588 21.33 -22.79 7.60
N ARG A 589 22.55 -22.53 7.10
CA ARG A 589 23.11 -21.20 6.94
C ARG A 589 23.44 -20.99 5.46
N ILE A 590 22.48 -20.38 4.74
CA ILE A 590 22.55 -20.24 3.28
C ILE A 590 22.60 -18.75 2.90
N TYR A 591 23.23 -18.45 1.77
CA TYR A 591 23.47 -17.10 1.27
C TYR A 591 22.17 -16.30 0.98
N VAL A 592 21.02 -16.94 1.01
CA VAL A 592 19.70 -16.31 0.79
C VAL A 592 18.80 -16.34 2.01
N TYR A 593 19.25 -16.86 3.18
CA TYR A 593 18.45 -16.94 4.39
C TYR A 593 18.77 -15.81 5.35
N GLY A 594 17.77 -15.00 5.62
CA GLY A 594 17.75 -13.90 6.58
C GLY A 594 16.53 -14.00 7.48
N GLY A 595 16.00 -12.89 7.95
CA GLY A 595 14.77 -12.87 8.75
C GLY A 595 14.42 -11.49 9.27
N ARG A 596 13.29 -11.43 9.96
CA ARG A 596 12.80 -10.27 10.70
C ARG A 596 12.17 -10.70 12.01
N LEU A 597 11.91 -9.77 12.92
CA LEU A 597 11.26 -10.06 14.19
C LEU A 597 9.90 -9.35 14.30
N CYS A 598 9.00 -10.01 15.03
CA CYS A 598 7.83 -9.38 15.63
C CYS A 598 8.14 -8.82 17.01
N MET A 599 7.35 -7.86 17.47
CA MET A 599 7.43 -7.22 18.78
C MET A 599 6.04 -7.14 19.41
N SER A 600 5.96 -7.37 20.72
CA SER A 600 4.74 -7.19 21.49
C SER A 600 4.43 -5.71 21.69
N LEU A 601 3.16 -5.35 21.51
CA LEU A 601 2.62 -4.03 21.87
C LEU A 601 2.23 -3.94 23.34
N SER A 602 2.15 -5.10 24.03
CA SER A 602 1.86 -5.18 25.46
C SER A 602 3.15 -5.18 26.30
N LYS A 603 3.09 -4.53 27.45
CA LYS A 603 4.20 -4.56 28.45
C LYS A 603 4.39 -5.95 29.06
N GLU A 604 3.34 -6.74 29.12
CA GLU A 604 3.35 -8.12 29.60
C GLU A 604 3.94 -9.10 28.59
N GLY A 605 4.26 -8.62 27.37
CA GLY A 605 4.70 -9.43 26.26
C GLY A 605 3.55 -10.20 25.58
N TRP A 606 3.89 -11.08 24.65
CA TRP A 606 2.91 -11.87 23.88
C TRP A 606 2.13 -12.82 24.80
N GLN A 607 0.81 -12.87 24.60
CA GLN A 607 -0.09 -13.79 25.28
C GLN A 607 -0.76 -14.71 24.25
N PRO A 608 -0.92 -16.01 24.55
CA PRO A 608 -1.65 -16.90 23.65
C PRO A 608 -3.12 -16.47 23.55
N VAL A 609 -3.61 -16.35 22.33
CA VAL A 609 -5.01 -16.02 22.04
C VAL A 609 -5.66 -17.21 21.35
N GLU A 610 -6.76 -17.72 21.92
CA GLU A 610 -7.53 -18.78 21.30
C GLU A 610 -8.25 -18.22 20.05
N LYS A 611 -8.06 -18.90 18.92
CA LYS A 611 -8.88 -18.63 17.72
C LYS A 611 -10.32 -18.97 18.06
N PRO A 612 -11.30 -18.07 17.81
CA PRO A 612 -12.71 -18.39 17.96
C PRO A 612 -13.04 -19.63 17.15
N LEU A 613 -13.80 -20.54 17.72
CA LEU A 613 -14.34 -21.69 16.96
C LEU A 613 -15.15 -21.15 15.78
N ASP A 614 -14.80 -21.56 14.57
CA ASP A 614 -15.57 -21.20 13.38
C ASP A 614 -16.98 -21.85 13.49
N THR A 615 -17.91 -21.04 14.03
CA THR A 615 -19.31 -21.46 14.20
C THR A 615 -20.09 -21.45 12.90
N THR A 616 -19.50 -21.00 11.79
CA THR A 616 -20.17 -20.92 10.47
C THR A 616 -20.57 -22.32 9.99
N LEU A 617 -19.73 -23.31 10.21
CA LEU A 617 -20.06 -24.72 9.90
C LEU A 617 -21.21 -25.22 10.79
N TYR A 618 -21.20 -24.89 12.07
CA TYR A 618 -22.23 -25.26 13.03
C TYR A 618 -23.57 -24.57 12.74
N GLN A 619 -23.56 -23.29 12.38
CA GLN A 619 -24.74 -22.55 11.95
C GLN A 619 -25.28 -23.07 10.60
N THR A 620 -24.41 -23.42 9.66
CA THR A 620 -24.80 -24.01 8.37
C THR A 620 -25.43 -25.39 8.57
N ILE A 621 -24.94 -26.19 9.51
CA ILE A 621 -25.52 -27.48 9.87
C ILE A 621 -26.90 -27.31 10.55
N GLN A 622 -27.07 -26.28 11.41
CA GLN A 622 -28.38 -26.02 12.04
C GLN A 622 -29.44 -25.50 11.06
N LEU A 623 -29.03 -24.84 9.97
CA LEU A 623 -29.93 -24.39 8.90
C LEU A 623 -30.34 -25.49 7.93
N LEU A 624 -29.73 -26.67 8.00
CA LEU A 624 -30.16 -27.84 7.23
C LEU A 624 -31.37 -28.48 7.92
N SER A 625 -32.48 -28.57 7.19
CA SER A 625 -33.66 -29.26 7.67
C SER A 625 -33.31 -30.71 8.07
N PRO A 626 -34.01 -31.32 9.06
CA PRO A 626 -33.74 -32.68 9.51
C PRO A 626 -33.71 -33.71 8.38
N LYS A 627 -34.49 -33.49 7.31
CA LYS A 627 -34.50 -34.35 6.11
C LYS A 627 -33.21 -34.26 5.29
N ARG A 628 -32.58 -33.05 5.24
CA ARG A 628 -31.29 -32.88 4.54
C ARG A 628 -30.12 -33.40 5.37
N LEU A 629 -30.18 -33.29 6.70
CA LEU A 629 -29.18 -33.90 7.59
C LEU A 629 -29.17 -35.45 7.47
N LEU A 630 -30.32 -36.07 7.34
CA LEU A 630 -30.41 -37.51 7.11
C LEU A 630 -29.81 -37.93 5.75
N LEU A 631 -30.00 -37.12 4.70
CA LEU A 631 -29.43 -37.40 3.37
C LEU A 631 -27.89 -37.23 3.37
N VAL A 632 -27.35 -36.19 4.03
CA VAL A 632 -25.91 -35.95 4.14
C VAL A 632 -25.28 -37.05 5.03
N GLY A 633 -25.92 -37.40 6.14
CA GLY A 633 -25.46 -38.49 7.01
C GLY A 633 -25.42 -39.83 6.30
N ALA A 634 -26.46 -40.17 5.53
CA ALA A 634 -26.52 -41.41 4.77
C ALA A 634 -25.46 -41.49 3.66
N SER A 635 -25.21 -40.36 2.97
CA SER A 635 -24.15 -40.26 1.94
C SER A 635 -22.76 -40.38 2.53
N THR A 636 -22.51 -39.76 3.68
CA THR A 636 -21.21 -39.81 4.37
C THR A 636 -20.94 -41.21 4.93
N ILE A 637 -21.93 -41.85 5.52
CA ILE A 637 -21.85 -43.25 5.99
C ILE A 637 -21.57 -44.17 4.82
N ALA A 638 -22.24 -44.02 3.67
CA ALA A 638 -21.98 -44.81 2.48
C ALA A 638 -20.53 -44.64 1.96
N ILE A 639 -20.03 -43.43 1.94
CA ILE A 639 -18.63 -43.16 1.54
C ILE A 639 -17.63 -43.79 2.54
N ILE A 640 -17.86 -43.68 3.85
CA ILE A 640 -17.02 -44.32 4.86
C ILE A 640 -17.05 -45.85 4.73
N LEU A 641 -18.23 -46.46 4.50
CA LEU A 641 -18.35 -47.88 4.27
C LEU A 641 -17.65 -48.35 2.99
N CYS A 642 -17.71 -47.55 1.92
CA CYS A 642 -16.97 -47.83 0.68
C CYS A 642 -15.46 -47.75 0.89
N LEU A 643 -14.97 -46.74 1.63
CA LEU A 643 -13.54 -46.60 1.96
C LEU A 643 -13.06 -47.74 2.85
N LEU A 644 -13.83 -48.13 3.87
CA LEU A 644 -13.55 -49.31 4.70
C LEU A 644 -13.50 -50.62 3.89
N ALA A 645 -14.42 -50.80 2.96
CA ALA A 645 -14.41 -51.96 2.05
C ALA A 645 -13.15 -51.99 1.17
N ILE A 646 -12.73 -50.84 0.65
CA ILE A 646 -11.50 -50.71 -0.14
C ILE A 646 -10.26 -51.03 0.70
N VAL A 647 -10.20 -50.55 1.95
CA VAL A 647 -9.09 -50.85 2.87
C VAL A 647 -9.05 -52.33 3.22
N ILE A 648 -10.18 -52.94 3.49
CA ILE A 648 -10.31 -54.39 3.73
C ILE A 648 -9.84 -55.19 2.51
N ILE A 649 -10.27 -54.84 1.31
CA ILE A 649 -9.81 -55.46 0.05
C ILE A 649 -8.30 -55.30 -0.15
N MET A 650 -7.71 -54.14 0.18
CA MET A 650 -6.26 -53.92 0.11
C MET A 650 -5.49 -54.76 1.13
N LEU A 651 -6.04 -54.90 2.35
CA LEU A 651 -5.44 -55.75 3.39
C LEU A 651 -5.47 -57.26 3.02
N PHE A 652 -6.57 -57.73 2.43
CA PHE A 652 -6.66 -59.12 1.91
C PHE A 652 -5.80 -59.37 0.67
N ARG A 653 -5.46 -58.35 -0.13
CA ARG A 653 -4.51 -58.47 -1.25
C ARG A 653 -3.02 -58.48 -0.84
N LYS A 654 -2.70 -58.02 0.37
CA LYS A 654 -1.32 -58.12 0.93
C LYS A 654 -1.05 -59.41 1.69
N SER A 655 -2.05 -60.26 1.86
CA SER A 655 -1.97 -61.52 2.58
C SER A 655 -2.01 -62.77 1.64
N LYS A 656 -1.77 -62.57 0.35
CA LYS A 656 -1.53 -63.66 -0.62
C LYS A 656 -0.15 -63.49 -1.27
#